data_7ce613de4643a26de8347973fe3f9bf4
#
_entry.id   7ce613de4643a26de8347973fe3f9bf4
#
_cell.length_a   1.000
_cell.length_b   1.000
_cell.length_c   1.000
_cell.angle_alpha   90.00
_cell.angle_beta   90.00
_cell.angle_gamma   90.00
#
_symmetry.space_group_name_H-M   'P 1'
#
loop_
_entity.id
_entity.type
_entity.pdbx_description
1 polymer ?
#
loop_
_entity_poly.entity_id
_entity_poly.type
_entity_poly.pdbx_seq_one_letter_code
_entity_poly.pdbx_strand_id
1 'polypeptide(L)'
;MALTSHLTALLSFLLISLFATFAVCEAPAEGEGILNAEIGRLNNQSLLWGPYRPNLYFGVRPRIPKSITTGLLWSKVDNYVDVQNSFRYTCEQNEGMAGYGWDEYDTRKGGVQHIHDAGNRVDITTEFVKIPGGGHGGSWAARIRGEPRDDAPSNLKTTVLFYVASEALGDTVEIVNDGDRNGFEGDVTFMGKSQSLGDFKLVITKGKGEHPGSNHPISDKRELDKTTVQSLILSEEHLWQAKQILFQQLKAGVDEVIQDYGAENAPPPWQVYQLPNKPGTGNLHFIQKVFEGPFEFDILFSSGSAGKDVESADLTREIKATTEAFNERFADVFAPQAPFKADKYRKFGRSMLSNLAGGIGYFYGKHVVDRSYAPEYDEENEGFWEETAEARARRQEQLEGPYELFSSIPSRPFFPRGFLWDEGFHLLPIADWDIDLTLEIVKSWYNLMDEDGWIAREMILGDEARSKVPPEFQVQYPHYANPPTLYLVLEAFTERLQKTNGSQRVGKEHLALDAVLESAHVDNPSLGIEYLRNLYPLLRRQFLWFKKTQFGDIKSYDREAYSTKEAYRWRGRSVQHILTSGLDDYPRPQPPHPGELHVDLMSWMGMTARVLAKIADFVGLPEDVQEYNTAFDGISHNLVDLHWSESAGCFCDATIDEFEEHTLVCHKGYISLFPFLLGLLEPNDPHLGKLLDLLGDEEELFSPHGIRSLSKKSEFYGTDENYWRSPVWININYLAIVQLRNYALNPGPYSQQAKDLYVKLRKNIVETVYDSWEETGFAWEQYNPETGKGQRTQHFTGWTSLVVKIMAMDDLSWWTGNHVRDEL
;
A
#
# COMPACT_ATOMS: atom_id res chain seq x y z
N MET A 1 54.26 28.92 39.06
CA MET A 1 54.57 27.82 38.08
C MET A 1 54.01 26.46 38.44
N ALA A 2 53.18 26.30 39.44
CA ALA A 2 52.59 25.02 39.83
C ALA A 2 51.12 24.90 39.50
N LEU A 3 50.42 25.99 39.07
CA LEU A 3 49.04 25.94 38.68
C LEU A 3 48.77 25.63 37.18
N THR A 4 49.78 25.77 36.34
CA THR A 4 49.64 25.51 34.88
C THR A 4 49.84 24.05 34.50
N SER A 5 50.53 23.22 35.33
CA SER A 5 50.71 21.80 35.04
C SER A 5 49.52 20.92 35.39
N HIS A 6 48.64 21.34 36.31
CA HIS A 6 47.43 20.57 36.64
C HIS A 6 46.28 20.79 35.67
N LEU A 7 46.23 21.97 35.01
CA LEU A 7 45.18 22.23 34.01
C LEU A 7 45.43 21.48 32.69
N THR A 8 46.70 21.32 32.30
CA THR A 8 47.07 20.55 31.09
C THR A 8 46.86 19.05 31.30
N ALA A 9 47.11 18.52 32.50
CA ALA A 9 46.83 17.11 32.81
C ALA A 9 45.35 16.78 32.86
N LEU A 10 44.51 17.69 33.40
CA LEU A 10 43.05 17.53 33.40
C LEU A 10 42.43 17.65 32.02
N LEU A 11 42.91 18.57 31.17
CA LEU A 11 42.47 18.66 29.77
C LEU A 11 42.88 17.47 28.93
N SER A 12 44.07 16.87 29.16
CA SER A 12 44.53 15.68 28.48
C SER A 12 43.75 14.44 28.92
N PHE A 13 43.33 14.34 30.20
CA PHE A 13 42.49 13.26 30.68
C PHE A 13 41.02 13.40 30.20
N LEU A 14 40.48 14.63 30.10
CA LEU A 14 39.15 14.86 29.50
C LEU A 14 39.15 14.60 27.99
N LEU A 15 40.18 14.92 27.25
CA LEU A 15 40.27 14.57 25.82
C LEU A 15 40.49 13.08 25.59
N ILE A 16 41.18 12.36 26.45
CA ILE A 16 41.34 10.90 26.34
C ILE A 16 40.06 10.17 26.76
N SER A 17 39.29 10.67 27.69
CA SER A 17 37.97 10.07 28.03
C SER A 17 36.84 10.41 27.05
N LEU A 18 36.96 11.50 26.26
CA LEU A 18 36.06 11.78 25.16
C LEU A 18 36.33 10.94 23.90
N PHE A 19 37.56 10.40 23.75
CA PHE A 19 37.87 9.48 22.63
C PHE A 19 37.67 8.01 22.95
N ALA A 20 37.38 7.64 24.20
CA ALA A 20 37.17 6.24 24.60
C ALA A 20 35.72 5.75 24.54
N THR A 21 34.76 6.59 24.08
CA THR A 21 33.34 6.22 23.89
C THR A 21 32.90 6.26 22.44
N PHE A 22 33.80 6.37 21.47
CA PHE A 22 33.44 5.93 20.12
C PHE A 22 33.61 4.42 20.09
N ALA A 23 32.49 3.71 20.18
CA ALA A 23 32.42 2.32 19.77
C ALA A 23 33.13 2.22 18.41
N VAL A 24 34.18 1.39 18.35
CA VAL A 24 34.82 1.04 17.12
C VAL A 24 33.74 0.39 16.25
N CYS A 25 33.09 1.19 15.43
CA CYS A 25 32.33 0.68 14.32
C CYS A 25 33.39 0.03 13.42
N GLU A 26 33.51 -1.30 13.47
CA GLU A 26 34.34 -2.00 12.50
C GLU A 26 33.82 -1.57 11.12
N ALA A 27 34.66 -0.92 10.34
CA ALA A 27 34.38 -0.62 8.96
C ALA A 27 34.04 -1.97 8.28
N PRO A 28 32.94 -2.04 7.52
CA PRO A 28 32.58 -3.28 6.84
C PRO A 28 33.77 -3.75 6.03
N ALA A 29 34.03 -5.07 6.03
CA ALA A 29 35.11 -5.63 5.24
C ALA A 29 34.93 -5.14 3.79
N GLU A 30 36.03 -4.74 3.12
CA GLU A 30 35.99 -4.12 1.76
C GLU A 30 35.03 -4.87 0.78
N GLY A 31 34.90 -6.20 0.91
CA GLY A 31 34.02 -7.01 0.09
C GLY A 31 32.52 -6.86 0.42
N GLU A 32 32.15 -6.57 1.67
CA GLU A 32 30.75 -6.40 2.10
C GLU A 32 30.19 -5.04 1.67
N GLY A 33 30.97 -3.99 1.72
CA GLY A 33 30.56 -2.67 1.22
C GLY A 33 30.31 -2.66 -0.30
N ILE A 34 31.11 -3.43 -1.06
CA ILE A 34 30.92 -3.58 -2.51
C ILE A 34 29.63 -4.36 -2.82
N LEU A 35 29.35 -5.43 -2.10
CA LEU A 35 28.14 -6.23 -2.27
C LEU A 35 26.88 -5.42 -1.97
N ASN A 36 26.86 -4.65 -0.89
CA ASN A 36 25.74 -3.78 -0.52
C ASN A 36 25.46 -2.72 -1.60
N ALA A 37 26.50 -2.06 -2.12
CA ALA A 37 26.36 -1.08 -3.19
C ALA A 37 25.82 -1.71 -4.49
N GLU A 38 26.26 -2.91 -4.86
CA GLU A 38 25.80 -3.60 -6.05
C GLU A 38 24.36 -4.07 -5.93
N ILE A 39 23.97 -4.68 -4.81
CA ILE A 39 22.57 -5.06 -4.55
C ILE A 39 21.66 -3.82 -4.55
N GLY A 40 22.07 -2.73 -3.91
CA GLY A 40 21.34 -1.46 -3.94
C GLY A 40 21.16 -0.93 -5.37
N ARG A 41 22.21 -1.00 -6.19
CA ARG A 41 22.14 -0.60 -7.61
C ARG A 41 21.17 -1.46 -8.41
N LEU A 42 21.25 -2.78 -8.29
CA LEU A 42 20.37 -3.73 -8.98
C LEU A 42 18.92 -3.59 -8.52
N ASN A 43 18.69 -3.42 -7.22
CA ASN A 43 17.37 -3.19 -6.65
C ASN A 43 16.74 -1.91 -7.24
N ASN A 44 17.48 -0.81 -7.24
CA ASN A 44 17.02 0.44 -7.83
C ASN A 44 16.71 0.31 -9.32
N GLN A 45 17.55 -0.39 -10.09
CA GLN A 45 17.31 -0.57 -11.52
C GLN A 45 16.10 -1.45 -11.79
N SER A 46 15.94 -2.58 -11.11
CA SER A 46 14.81 -3.49 -11.32
C SER A 46 13.46 -2.89 -10.90
N LEU A 47 13.46 -1.93 -9.98
CA LEU A 47 12.28 -1.25 -9.47
C LEU A 47 12.07 0.15 -10.08
N LEU A 48 12.90 0.59 -11.04
CA LEU A 48 12.79 1.94 -11.57
C LEU A 48 11.50 2.16 -12.35
N TRP A 49 11.16 1.28 -13.27
CA TRP A 49 9.96 1.38 -14.10
C TRP A 49 8.84 0.50 -13.55
N GLY A 50 7.60 0.97 -13.71
CA GLY A 50 6.43 0.17 -13.42
C GLY A 50 5.13 0.92 -13.70
N PRO A 51 3.98 0.25 -13.61
CA PRO A 51 2.67 0.87 -13.64
C PRO A 51 2.38 1.58 -12.31
N TYR A 52 3.32 2.44 -11.87
CA TYR A 52 3.34 3.10 -10.57
C TYR A 52 2.37 4.28 -10.44
N ARG A 53 1.29 4.26 -11.23
CA ARG A 53 0.11 5.13 -11.11
C ARG A 53 -1.12 4.25 -10.87
N PRO A 54 -1.24 3.65 -9.67
CA PRO A 54 -2.27 2.65 -9.39
C PRO A 54 -3.71 3.20 -9.43
N ASN A 55 -3.87 4.52 -9.34
CA ASN A 55 -5.14 5.21 -9.56
C ASN A 55 -5.65 5.15 -11.00
N LEU A 56 -4.78 4.85 -11.98
CA LEU A 56 -5.18 4.66 -13.37
C LEU A 56 -5.45 3.20 -13.67
N TYR A 57 -6.34 2.92 -14.62
CA TYR A 57 -6.49 1.55 -15.14
C TYR A 57 -5.17 1.04 -15.70
N PHE A 58 -4.43 1.86 -16.43
CA PHE A 58 -3.07 1.58 -16.87
C PHE A 58 -2.28 2.86 -17.13
N GLY A 59 -1.05 2.92 -16.64
CA GLY A 59 -0.11 4.00 -16.89
C GLY A 59 1.26 3.70 -16.28
N VAL A 60 2.32 3.90 -17.06
CA VAL A 60 3.71 3.61 -16.67
C VAL A 60 4.43 4.89 -16.30
N ARG A 61 5.21 4.87 -15.21
CA ARG A 61 6.14 5.92 -14.82
C ARG A 61 7.37 5.34 -14.16
N PRO A 62 8.52 6.04 -14.16
CA PRO A 62 9.66 5.66 -13.33
C PRO A 62 9.51 6.19 -11.90
N ARG A 63 10.27 5.61 -10.98
CA ARG A 63 10.49 6.08 -9.60
C ARG A 63 11.46 7.26 -9.60
N ILE A 64 11.09 8.32 -10.29
CA ILE A 64 11.86 9.55 -10.41
C ILE A 64 10.89 10.72 -10.26
N PRO A 65 11.21 11.70 -9.37
CA PRO A 65 10.45 12.95 -9.29
C PRO A 65 10.42 13.67 -10.63
N LYS A 66 9.26 14.16 -11.03
CA LYS A 66 9.11 14.96 -12.24
C LYS A 66 9.78 14.34 -13.48
N SER A 67 9.25 13.24 -13.94
CA SER A 67 9.78 12.51 -15.09
C SER A 67 8.66 12.24 -16.10
N ILE A 68 8.85 11.22 -16.93
CA ILE A 68 7.86 10.80 -17.92
C ILE A 68 6.70 10.09 -17.23
N THR A 69 5.48 10.50 -17.56
CA THR A 69 4.25 9.83 -17.16
C THR A 69 3.44 9.45 -18.36
N THR A 70 2.79 8.30 -18.30
CA THR A 70 1.93 7.79 -19.37
C THR A 70 0.58 7.39 -18.80
N GLY A 71 -0.41 7.22 -19.70
CA GLY A 71 -1.70 6.68 -19.31
C GLY A 71 -2.55 6.28 -20.50
N LEU A 72 -3.47 5.36 -20.24
CA LEU A 72 -4.40 4.81 -21.21
C LEU A 72 -5.80 5.38 -20.94
N LEU A 73 -6.49 5.80 -22.01
CA LEU A 73 -7.90 6.17 -21.97
C LEU A 73 -8.65 5.42 -23.06
N TRP A 74 -9.90 5.07 -22.83
CA TRP A 74 -10.75 4.49 -23.85
C TRP A 74 -12.22 4.80 -23.63
N SER A 75 -13.01 4.69 -24.71
CA SER A 75 -14.46 4.83 -24.67
C SER A 75 -15.10 4.17 -25.86
N LYS A 76 -16.32 3.65 -25.69
CA LYS A 76 -17.18 3.38 -26.85
C LYS A 76 -17.60 4.70 -27.49
N VAL A 77 -17.72 4.74 -28.79
CA VAL A 77 -18.05 5.95 -29.57
C VAL A 77 -19.17 5.70 -30.58
N ASP A 78 -20.14 4.85 -30.23
CA ASP A 78 -21.28 4.52 -31.10
C ASP A 78 -22.37 5.59 -31.12
N ASN A 79 -22.45 6.45 -30.07
CA ASN A 79 -23.46 7.50 -29.94
C ASN A 79 -22.85 8.78 -29.37
N TYR A 80 -23.60 9.91 -29.46
CA TYR A 80 -23.15 11.21 -28.99
C TYR A 80 -23.35 11.45 -27.50
N VAL A 81 -24.30 10.78 -26.88
CA VAL A 81 -24.82 11.18 -25.56
C VAL A 81 -23.94 10.65 -24.43
N ASP A 82 -23.38 9.47 -24.59
CA ASP A 82 -22.70 8.76 -23.49
C ASP A 82 -21.20 8.90 -23.48
N VAL A 83 -20.58 9.49 -24.51
CA VAL A 83 -19.11 9.52 -24.66
C VAL A 83 -18.43 10.15 -23.46
N GLN A 84 -18.96 11.27 -22.96
CA GLN A 84 -18.37 11.99 -21.83
C GLN A 84 -18.34 11.13 -20.55
N ASN A 85 -19.38 10.35 -20.30
CA ASN A 85 -19.48 9.48 -19.14
C ASN A 85 -18.83 8.11 -19.35
N SER A 86 -18.54 7.75 -20.61
CA SER A 86 -17.99 6.45 -20.98
C SER A 86 -16.45 6.41 -21.00
N PHE A 87 -15.79 7.57 -21.05
CA PHE A 87 -14.33 7.62 -21.03
C PHE A 87 -13.74 7.11 -19.73
N ARG A 88 -12.96 6.03 -19.84
CA ARG A 88 -12.20 5.44 -18.75
C ARG A 88 -10.80 6.03 -18.69
N TYR A 89 -10.29 6.24 -17.48
CA TYR A 89 -8.95 6.76 -17.21
C TYR A 89 -8.48 6.40 -15.80
N THR A 90 -9.03 7.07 -14.78
CA THR A 90 -8.86 6.73 -13.37
C THR A 90 -9.83 5.62 -12.99
N CYS A 91 -9.39 4.74 -12.08
CA CYS A 91 -10.28 3.77 -11.47
C CYS A 91 -11.33 4.49 -10.62
N GLU A 92 -12.60 4.25 -10.89
CA GLU A 92 -13.71 4.84 -10.15
C GLU A 92 -14.69 3.75 -9.73
N GLN A 93 -15.26 3.90 -8.55
CA GLN A 93 -16.34 3.02 -8.10
C GLN A 93 -17.63 3.35 -8.87
N ASN A 94 -18.41 2.35 -9.23
CA ASN A 94 -19.69 2.49 -9.93
C ASN A 94 -19.62 2.96 -11.41
N GLU A 95 -18.48 2.82 -12.08
CA GLU A 95 -18.36 3.10 -13.53
C GLU A 95 -18.91 2.01 -14.44
N GLY A 96 -19.54 0.97 -13.90
CA GLY A 96 -20.07 -0.16 -14.69
C GLY A 96 -19.00 -1.19 -15.07
N MET A 97 -17.93 -1.32 -14.27
CA MET A 97 -16.98 -2.43 -14.39
C MET A 97 -17.57 -3.72 -13.84
N ALA A 98 -17.39 -4.81 -14.56
CA ALA A 98 -17.72 -6.16 -14.07
C ALA A 98 -16.55 -6.81 -13.30
N GLY A 99 -15.44 -6.13 -13.21
CA GLY A 99 -14.22 -6.52 -12.53
C GLY A 99 -13.00 -6.00 -13.29
N TYR A 100 -11.90 -5.76 -12.58
CA TYR A 100 -10.62 -5.44 -13.20
C TYR A 100 -9.50 -5.76 -12.22
N GLY A 101 -8.33 -6.05 -12.76
CA GLY A 101 -7.14 -6.27 -11.95
C GLY A 101 -6.10 -7.09 -12.65
N TRP A 102 -4.98 -7.27 -11.97
CA TRP A 102 -3.86 -8.08 -12.39
C TRP A 102 -4.13 -9.56 -12.07
N ASP A 103 -3.99 -10.43 -13.05
CA ASP A 103 -4.09 -11.87 -12.86
C ASP A 103 -2.75 -12.47 -12.42
N GLU A 104 -1.68 -12.08 -13.11
CA GLU A 104 -0.29 -12.34 -12.74
C GLU A 104 0.48 -11.03 -12.81
N TYR A 105 1.11 -10.63 -11.71
CA TYR A 105 1.93 -9.43 -11.68
C TYR A 105 3.06 -9.53 -10.66
N ASP A 106 4.27 -9.30 -11.15
CA ASP A 106 5.48 -9.17 -10.35
C ASP A 106 6.06 -7.76 -10.52
N THR A 107 6.33 -7.07 -9.40
CA THR A 107 6.79 -5.67 -9.42
C THR A 107 8.13 -5.50 -10.15
N ARG A 108 8.97 -6.53 -10.22
CA ARG A 108 10.26 -6.46 -10.92
C ARG A 108 10.19 -6.86 -12.39
N LYS A 109 9.19 -7.62 -12.80
CA LYS A 109 9.12 -8.22 -14.14
C LYS A 109 7.97 -7.70 -14.98
N GLY A 110 6.80 -7.45 -14.38
CA GLY A 110 5.58 -7.08 -15.08
C GLY A 110 4.49 -8.14 -14.93
N GLY A 111 3.50 -8.12 -15.82
CA GLY A 111 2.38 -9.06 -15.76
C GLY A 111 1.24 -8.76 -16.72
N VAL A 112 0.09 -9.40 -16.47
CA VAL A 112 -1.13 -9.31 -17.28
C VAL A 112 -2.28 -8.80 -16.42
N GLN A 113 -2.99 -7.80 -16.92
CA GLN A 113 -4.19 -7.24 -16.30
C GLN A 113 -5.38 -7.39 -17.24
N HIS A 114 -6.53 -7.80 -16.73
CA HIS A 114 -7.79 -7.78 -17.42
C HIS A 114 -8.75 -6.74 -16.84
N ILE A 115 -9.48 -6.04 -17.72
CA ILE A 115 -10.43 -5.00 -17.35
C ILE A 115 -11.74 -5.32 -18.07
N HIS A 116 -12.75 -5.75 -17.32
CA HIS A 116 -14.06 -6.12 -17.83
C HIS A 116 -15.01 -4.91 -17.79
N ASP A 117 -14.92 -4.05 -18.81
CA ASP A 117 -15.73 -2.83 -18.90
C ASP A 117 -17.12 -3.12 -19.50
N ALA A 118 -18.05 -3.56 -18.64
CA ALA A 118 -19.42 -3.82 -19.03
C ALA A 118 -20.15 -2.54 -19.48
N GLY A 119 -19.79 -1.37 -18.93
CA GLY A 119 -20.36 -0.08 -19.32
C GLY A 119 -20.07 0.30 -20.78
N ASN A 120 -18.86 0.04 -21.25
CA ASN A 120 -18.45 0.23 -22.64
C ASN A 120 -18.62 -1.04 -23.51
N ARG A 121 -19.00 -2.16 -22.91
CA ARG A 121 -19.14 -3.47 -23.57
C ARG A 121 -17.85 -3.96 -24.25
N VAL A 122 -16.72 -3.67 -23.66
CA VAL A 122 -15.39 -4.08 -24.16
C VAL A 122 -14.56 -4.61 -22.99
N ASP A 123 -13.86 -5.71 -23.23
CA ASP A 123 -12.83 -6.21 -22.34
C ASP A 123 -11.46 -5.69 -22.84
N ILE A 124 -10.71 -5.05 -21.95
CA ILE A 124 -9.36 -4.55 -22.24
C ILE A 124 -8.36 -5.42 -21.51
N THR A 125 -7.36 -5.93 -22.23
CA THR A 125 -6.20 -6.61 -21.65
C THR A 125 -4.98 -5.70 -21.79
N THR A 126 -4.23 -5.53 -20.71
CA THR A 126 -2.95 -4.85 -20.70
C THR A 126 -1.86 -5.82 -20.26
N GLU A 127 -0.91 -6.07 -21.12
CA GLU A 127 0.32 -6.82 -20.83
C GLU A 127 1.46 -5.82 -20.65
N PHE A 128 2.24 -5.95 -19.58
CA PHE A 128 3.39 -5.08 -19.29
C PHE A 128 4.59 -5.92 -18.90
N VAL A 129 5.74 -5.66 -19.50
CA VAL A 129 7.00 -6.33 -19.15
C VAL A 129 8.15 -5.35 -19.07
N LYS A 130 9.08 -5.63 -18.17
CA LYS A 130 10.37 -4.97 -18.06
C LYS A 130 11.42 -5.81 -18.77
N ILE A 131 12.30 -5.16 -19.51
CA ILE A 131 13.38 -5.79 -20.27
C ILE A 131 14.69 -5.24 -19.71
N PRO A 132 15.38 -6.00 -18.85
CA PRO A 132 16.61 -5.56 -18.22
C PRO A 132 17.72 -5.36 -19.27
N GLY A 133 18.64 -4.45 -18.97
CA GLY A 133 19.82 -4.18 -19.80
C GLY A 133 20.17 -2.68 -19.83
N GLY A 134 21.44 -2.37 -19.93
CA GLY A 134 21.94 -1.00 -19.84
C GLY A 134 21.78 -0.35 -18.48
N GLY A 135 21.69 0.97 -18.47
CA GLY A 135 21.35 1.81 -17.29
C GLY A 135 19.89 2.23 -17.27
N HIS A 136 19.53 3.10 -16.35
CA HIS A 136 18.22 3.75 -16.28
C HIS A 136 17.02 2.76 -16.20
N GLY A 137 17.21 1.62 -15.53
CA GLY A 137 16.19 0.61 -15.33
C GLY A 137 15.86 -0.23 -16.55
N GLY A 138 16.67 -0.17 -17.60
CA GLY A 138 16.45 -0.92 -18.84
C GLY A 138 15.32 -0.37 -19.70
N SER A 139 14.70 -1.26 -20.47
CA SER A 139 13.59 -0.97 -21.36
C SER A 139 12.30 -1.59 -20.81
N TRP A 140 11.16 -1.25 -21.41
CA TRP A 140 9.87 -1.88 -21.11
C TRP A 140 8.96 -1.89 -22.33
N ALA A 141 7.99 -2.78 -22.31
CA ALA A 141 6.96 -2.82 -23.34
C ALA A 141 5.59 -3.13 -22.74
N ALA A 142 4.56 -2.64 -23.42
CA ALA A 142 3.18 -2.97 -23.08
C ALA A 142 2.37 -3.29 -24.34
N ARG A 143 1.43 -4.22 -24.24
CA ARG A 143 0.44 -4.56 -25.26
C ARG A 143 -0.94 -4.26 -24.76
N ILE A 144 -1.72 -3.58 -25.56
CA ILE A 144 -3.12 -3.25 -25.29
C ILE A 144 -3.98 -4.02 -26.29
N ARG A 145 -4.89 -4.85 -25.77
CA ARG A 145 -5.91 -5.53 -26.55
C ARG A 145 -7.29 -5.09 -26.09
N GLY A 146 -8.21 -5.02 -27.04
CA GLY A 146 -9.63 -4.83 -26.75
C GLY A 146 -10.47 -5.82 -27.51
N GLU A 147 -11.43 -6.44 -26.83
CA GLU A 147 -12.36 -7.39 -27.41
C GLU A 147 -13.80 -7.00 -27.02
N PRO A 148 -14.73 -6.88 -28.01
CA PRO A 148 -16.14 -6.70 -27.68
C PRO A 148 -16.63 -7.85 -26.81
N ARG A 149 -17.39 -7.54 -25.75
CA ARG A 149 -18.00 -8.55 -24.88
C ARG A 149 -19.11 -9.30 -25.61
N ASP A 150 -19.51 -10.46 -25.11
CA ASP A 150 -20.54 -11.31 -25.71
C ASP A 150 -21.87 -10.60 -25.92
N ASP A 151 -22.21 -9.62 -25.10
CA ASP A 151 -23.43 -8.81 -25.20
C ASP A 151 -23.30 -7.57 -26.10
N ALA A 152 -22.10 -7.36 -26.67
CA ALA A 152 -21.81 -6.23 -27.55
C ALA A 152 -22.07 -6.58 -29.03
N PRO A 153 -22.39 -5.56 -29.87
CA PRO A 153 -22.36 -5.77 -31.32
C PRO A 153 -20.92 -6.04 -31.78
N SER A 154 -20.75 -6.97 -32.72
CA SER A 154 -19.44 -7.32 -33.29
C SER A 154 -18.71 -6.14 -33.94
N ASN A 155 -19.46 -5.11 -34.33
CA ASN A 155 -18.97 -3.87 -34.92
C ASN A 155 -18.93 -2.69 -33.93
N LEU A 156 -18.73 -2.97 -32.62
CA LEU A 156 -18.54 -1.96 -31.57
C LEU A 156 -17.43 -1.00 -31.95
N LYS A 157 -17.68 0.32 -31.85
CA LYS A 157 -16.66 1.32 -32.13
C LYS A 157 -16.03 1.79 -30.82
N THR A 158 -14.72 1.60 -30.73
CA THR A 158 -13.94 1.96 -29.56
C THR A 158 -12.84 2.95 -29.94
N THR A 159 -12.81 4.10 -29.29
CA THR A 159 -11.66 5.01 -29.33
C THR A 159 -10.71 4.69 -28.18
N VAL A 160 -9.42 4.62 -28.50
CA VAL A 160 -8.37 4.34 -27.53
C VAL A 160 -7.30 5.41 -27.66
N LEU A 161 -6.93 6.00 -26.53
CA LEU A 161 -5.86 7.00 -26.47
C LEU A 161 -4.78 6.53 -25.49
N PHE A 162 -3.55 6.64 -25.95
CA PHE A 162 -2.39 6.59 -25.08
C PHE A 162 -1.79 7.99 -25.04
N TYR A 163 -1.32 8.42 -23.86
CA TYR A 163 -0.58 9.68 -23.80
C TYR A 163 0.80 9.46 -23.17
N VAL A 164 1.71 10.32 -23.56
CA VAL A 164 3.00 10.52 -22.90
C VAL A 164 3.14 11.98 -22.50
N ALA A 165 3.50 12.22 -21.26
CA ALA A 165 3.76 13.55 -20.73
C ALA A 165 5.15 13.60 -20.09
N SER A 166 5.82 14.74 -20.18
CA SER A 166 7.09 15.02 -19.51
C SER A 166 6.90 16.13 -18.48
N GLU A 167 7.12 15.78 -17.21
CA GLU A 167 6.98 16.69 -16.06
C GLU A 167 8.28 17.47 -15.78
N ALA A 168 9.44 16.99 -16.30
CA ALA A 168 10.74 17.62 -16.04
C ALA A 168 11.03 18.79 -16.99
N LEU A 169 11.50 19.90 -16.42
CA LEU A 169 12.00 21.01 -17.22
C LEU A 169 13.30 20.61 -17.93
N GLY A 170 13.33 20.80 -19.24
CA GLY A 170 14.49 20.46 -20.08
C GLY A 170 14.49 19.07 -20.69
N ASP A 171 13.61 18.17 -20.24
CA ASP A 171 13.36 16.94 -20.93
C ASP A 171 12.60 17.17 -22.24
N THR A 172 12.90 16.40 -23.26
CA THR A 172 12.22 16.50 -24.56
C THR A 172 11.65 15.15 -24.97
N VAL A 173 10.47 15.20 -25.61
CA VAL A 173 9.82 14.05 -26.25
C VAL A 173 9.34 14.55 -27.63
N GLU A 174 10.00 14.13 -28.69
CA GLU A 174 9.80 14.67 -30.04
C GLU A 174 9.39 13.56 -31.00
N ILE A 175 8.40 13.83 -31.87
CA ILE A 175 7.99 12.92 -32.93
C ILE A 175 9.04 12.98 -34.03
N VAL A 176 9.53 11.85 -34.51
CA VAL A 176 10.63 11.76 -35.48
C VAL A 176 10.22 11.21 -36.84
N ASN A 177 9.02 10.67 -36.98
CA ASN A 177 8.48 10.27 -38.27
C ASN A 177 7.38 11.20 -38.77
N ASP A 178 7.22 11.27 -40.08
CA ASP A 178 6.26 12.15 -40.70
C ASP A 178 4.87 11.51 -40.79
N GLY A 179 3.86 12.25 -40.41
CA GLY A 179 2.46 11.97 -40.72
C GLY A 179 1.94 12.97 -41.77
N ASP A 180 0.86 12.62 -42.42
CA ASP A 180 0.15 13.60 -43.20
C ASP A 180 -0.85 14.42 -42.41
N ARG A 181 -1.63 15.26 -43.05
CA ARG A 181 -2.66 16.10 -42.42
C ARG A 181 -3.69 15.29 -41.58
N ASN A 182 -3.97 14.05 -41.99
CA ASN A 182 -5.01 13.20 -41.42
C ASN A 182 -4.48 12.23 -40.35
N GLY A 183 -3.17 12.02 -40.27
CA GLY A 183 -2.55 11.14 -39.27
C GLY A 183 -1.32 10.39 -39.79
N PHE A 184 -0.99 9.34 -39.05
CA PHE A 184 0.13 8.43 -39.33
C PHE A 184 -0.41 7.07 -39.81
N GLU A 185 0.06 6.63 -41.00
CA GLU A 185 -0.32 5.30 -41.55
C GLU A 185 0.39 4.12 -40.87
N GLY A 186 1.56 4.38 -40.33
CA GLY A 186 2.41 3.39 -39.64
C GLY A 186 2.49 3.60 -38.14
N ASP A 187 3.60 3.15 -37.59
CA ASP A 187 3.94 3.36 -36.19
C ASP A 187 4.20 4.84 -35.92
N VAL A 188 3.89 5.30 -34.70
CA VAL A 188 4.27 6.64 -34.21
C VAL A 188 5.50 6.51 -33.34
N THR A 189 6.58 7.20 -33.72
CA THR A 189 7.87 7.11 -33.03
C THR A 189 8.24 8.45 -32.40
N PHE A 190 8.56 8.40 -31.11
CA PHE A 190 9.13 9.51 -30.35
C PHE A 190 10.58 9.22 -30.00
N MET A 191 11.42 10.23 -30.08
CA MET A 191 12.75 10.25 -29.47
C MET A 191 12.71 11.20 -28.29
N GLY A 192 13.23 10.75 -27.16
CA GLY A 192 13.27 11.56 -25.96
C GLY A 192 14.68 11.71 -25.42
N LYS A 193 14.89 12.82 -24.71
CA LYS A 193 16.11 13.08 -23.95
C LYS A 193 15.70 13.52 -22.55
N SER A 194 16.26 12.90 -21.54
CA SER A 194 16.00 13.22 -20.15
C SER A 194 17.30 13.21 -19.38
N GLN A 195 17.45 14.14 -18.45
CA GLN A 195 18.63 14.18 -17.58
C GLN A 195 18.73 12.93 -16.71
N SER A 196 17.59 12.39 -16.29
CA SER A 196 17.52 11.24 -15.37
C SER A 196 17.43 9.89 -16.09
N LEU A 197 16.89 9.84 -17.30
CA LEU A 197 16.66 8.61 -18.08
C LEU A 197 17.60 8.46 -19.27
N GLY A 198 18.42 9.48 -19.57
CA GLY A 198 19.23 9.51 -20.79
C GLY A 198 18.40 9.63 -22.06
N ASP A 199 18.98 9.23 -23.20
CA ASP A 199 18.28 9.14 -24.48
C ASP A 199 17.36 7.90 -24.48
N PHE A 200 16.18 8.02 -25.08
CA PHE A 200 15.24 6.91 -25.22
C PHE A 200 14.40 7.04 -26.50
N LYS A 201 13.84 5.91 -26.90
CA LYS A 201 12.90 5.81 -28.01
C LYS A 201 11.58 5.21 -27.53
N LEU A 202 10.45 5.82 -27.90
CA LEU A 202 9.12 5.30 -27.62
C LEU A 202 8.38 5.09 -28.93
N VAL A 203 7.90 3.87 -29.17
CA VAL A 203 7.15 3.49 -30.38
C VAL A 203 5.76 3.05 -29.98
N ILE A 204 4.75 3.66 -30.57
CA ILE A 204 3.37 3.17 -30.53
C ILE A 204 3.06 2.56 -31.90
N THR A 205 2.92 1.25 -31.95
CA THR A 205 2.74 0.51 -33.21
C THR A 205 1.40 0.86 -33.85
N LYS A 206 1.32 0.71 -35.20
CA LYS A 206 0.03 0.79 -35.91
C LYS A 206 -0.98 -0.18 -35.29
N GLY A 207 -0.54 -1.38 -34.96
CA GLY A 207 -1.37 -2.42 -34.36
C GLY A 207 -2.19 -3.17 -35.41
N LYS A 208 -3.18 -3.90 -34.93
CA LYS A 208 -4.11 -4.72 -35.71
C LYS A 208 -5.54 -4.38 -35.30
N GLY A 209 -6.46 -4.41 -36.23
CA GLY A 209 -7.89 -4.16 -36.02
C GLY A 209 -8.51 -3.56 -37.26
N GLU A 210 -9.82 -3.61 -37.37
CA GLU A 210 -10.59 -2.93 -38.41
C GLU A 210 -10.93 -1.51 -37.93
N HIS A 211 -11.19 -0.62 -38.90
CA HIS A 211 -11.51 0.77 -38.61
C HIS A 211 -12.89 1.14 -39.18
N PRO A 212 -13.70 1.93 -38.44
CA PRO A 212 -15.04 2.25 -38.91
C PRO A 212 -15.02 3.21 -40.06
N GLY A 213 -15.85 2.96 -41.08
CA GLY A 213 -16.05 3.82 -42.23
C GLY A 213 -17.23 4.80 -42.05
N SER A 214 -17.31 5.78 -42.93
CA SER A 214 -18.45 6.69 -43.03
C SER A 214 -18.53 7.25 -44.44
N ASN A 215 -19.76 7.51 -44.93
CA ASN A 215 -20.02 8.23 -46.18
C ASN A 215 -20.08 9.76 -46.03
N HIS A 216 -19.78 10.28 -44.83
CA HIS A 216 -19.78 11.71 -44.57
C HIS A 216 -18.57 12.39 -45.20
N PRO A 217 -18.69 13.61 -45.79
CA PRO A 217 -17.60 14.33 -46.41
C PRO A 217 -16.39 14.62 -45.53
N ILE A 218 -16.56 14.54 -44.21
CA ILE A 218 -15.45 14.67 -43.24
C ILE A 218 -14.41 13.53 -43.40
N SER A 219 -14.79 12.39 -43.95
CA SER A 219 -13.88 11.26 -44.18
C SER A 219 -12.63 11.62 -44.97
N ASP A 220 -12.70 12.64 -45.82
CA ASP A 220 -11.53 13.16 -46.55
C ASP A 220 -10.55 13.94 -45.64
N LYS A 221 -11.00 14.31 -44.43
CA LYS A 221 -10.22 15.07 -43.43
C LYS A 221 -9.94 14.29 -42.14
N ARG A 222 -10.66 13.22 -41.92
CA ARG A 222 -10.59 12.34 -40.71
C ARG A 222 -10.58 10.89 -41.13
N GLU A 223 -9.42 10.41 -41.56
CA GLU A 223 -9.19 8.99 -41.92
C GLU A 223 -8.98 8.18 -40.66
N LEU A 224 -9.94 7.30 -40.32
CA LEU A 224 -9.96 6.56 -39.05
C LEU A 224 -8.99 5.38 -39.01
N ASP A 225 -8.46 4.95 -40.15
CA ASP A 225 -7.40 3.93 -40.27
C ASP A 225 -5.99 4.48 -39.95
N LYS A 226 -5.89 5.82 -39.76
CA LYS A 226 -4.66 6.50 -39.36
C LYS A 226 -4.67 6.79 -37.85
N THR A 227 -3.48 6.74 -37.28
CA THR A 227 -3.27 7.19 -35.90
C THR A 227 -3.15 8.71 -35.85
N THR A 228 -3.96 9.39 -35.06
CA THR A 228 -3.80 10.85 -34.88
C THR A 228 -2.97 11.17 -33.65
N VAL A 229 -2.19 12.25 -33.73
CA VAL A 229 -1.37 12.77 -32.64
C VAL A 229 -1.68 14.25 -32.42
N GLN A 230 -1.94 14.59 -31.17
CA GLN A 230 -2.05 15.99 -30.76
C GLN A 230 -1.03 16.31 -29.67
N SER A 231 -0.15 17.28 -29.98
CA SER A 231 0.90 17.75 -29.08
C SER A 231 0.48 19.08 -28.43
N LEU A 232 0.71 19.20 -27.13
CA LEU A 232 0.35 20.38 -26.32
C LEU A 232 1.53 20.82 -25.46
N ILE A 233 1.61 22.11 -25.18
CA ILE A 233 2.53 22.70 -24.21
C ILE A 233 1.70 23.18 -23.03
N LEU A 234 1.95 22.58 -21.86
CA LEU A 234 1.22 22.85 -20.62
C LEU A 234 2.19 23.17 -19.49
N SER A 235 1.71 23.89 -18.46
CA SER A 235 2.45 23.94 -17.20
C SER A 235 2.45 22.58 -16.51
N GLU A 236 3.53 22.23 -15.80
CA GLU A 236 3.67 20.93 -15.11
C GLU A 236 2.51 20.66 -14.14
N GLU A 237 1.95 21.71 -13.52
CA GLU A 237 0.84 21.64 -12.56
C GLU A 237 -0.45 21.04 -13.15
N HIS A 238 -0.60 21.02 -14.47
CA HIS A 238 -1.80 20.54 -15.15
C HIS A 238 -1.62 19.19 -15.87
N LEU A 239 -0.39 18.66 -15.96
CA LEU A 239 -0.13 17.43 -16.73
C LEU A 239 -0.89 16.20 -16.18
N TRP A 240 -1.14 16.15 -14.87
CA TRP A 240 -1.93 15.09 -14.25
C TRP A 240 -3.41 15.10 -14.68
N GLN A 241 -3.93 16.24 -15.19
CA GLN A 241 -5.31 16.43 -15.62
C GLN A 241 -5.56 15.96 -17.07
N ALA A 242 -4.87 14.91 -17.51
CA ALA A 242 -4.91 14.45 -18.91
C ALA A 242 -6.34 14.22 -19.44
N LYS A 243 -7.26 13.65 -18.65
CA LYS A 243 -8.67 13.43 -19.04
C LYS A 243 -9.41 14.75 -19.25
N GLN A 244 -9.24 15.72 -18.37
CA GLN A 244 -9.87 17.03 -18.47
C GLN A 244 -9.36 17.82 -19.68
N ILE A 245 -8.05 17.76 -19.93
CA ILE A 245 -7.40 18.37 -21.08
C ILE A 245 -7.90 17.72 -22.38
N LEU A 246 -7.98 16.40 -22.42
CA LEU A 246 -8.55 15.67 -23.55
C LEU A 246 -9.98 16.16 -23.87
N PHE A 247 -10.83 16.29 -22.87
CA PHE A 247 -12.20 16.77 -23.08
C PHE A 247 -12.27 18.18 -23.61
N GLN A 248 -11.36 19.08 -23.20
CA GLN A 248 -11.27 20.42 -23.77
C GLN A 248 -10.91 20.37 -25.27
N GLN A 249 -9.98 19.49 -25.66
CA GLN A 249 -9.58 19.29 -27.04
C GLN A 249 -10.70 18.66 -27.89
N LEU A 250 -11.37 17.63 -27.36
CA LEU A 250 -12.51 16.99 -28.03
C LEU A 250 -13.66 17.98 -28.22
N LYS A 251 -13.98 18.80 -27.21
CA LYS A 251 -15.01 19.85 -27.32
C LYS A 251 -14.67 20.83 -28.42
N ALA A 252 -13.45 21.34 -28.47
CA ALA A 252 -13.01 22.26 -29.52
C ALA A 252 -13.16 21.64 -30.92
N GLY A 253 -12.82 20.34 -31.05
CA GLY A 253 -13.01 19.58 -32.28
C GLY A 253 -14.49 19.38 -32.66
N VAL A 254 -15.37 19.17 -31.70
CA VAL A 254 -16.83 19.08 -31.91
C VAL A 254 -17.38 20.44 -32.37
N ASP A 255 -17.00 21.55 -31.73
CA ASP A 255 -17.44 22.87 -32.06
C ASP A 255 -17.03 23.25 -33.51
N GLU A 256 -15.81 22.91 -33.94
CA GLU A 256 -15.32 23.07 -35.31
C GLU A 256 -16.19 22.29 -36.33
N VAL A 257 -16.48 21.04 -36.04
CA VAL A 257 -17.30 20.16 -36.88
C VAL A 257 -18.75 20.69 -37.01
N ILE A 258 -19.33 21.17 -35.92
CA ILE A 258 -20.69 21.72 -35.93
C ILE A 258 -20.70 23.03 -36.72
N GLN A 259 -19.65 23.85 -36.66
CA GLN A 259 -19.52 25.07 -37.46
C GLN A 259 -19.40 24.75 -38.94
N ASP A 260 -18.65 23.76 -39.36
CA ASP A 260 -18.41 23.36 -40.74
C ASP A 260 -19.64 22.70 -41.39
N TYR A 261 -20.33 21.83 -40.68
CA TYR A 261 -21.37 20.94 -41.23
C TYR A 261 -22.80 21.20 -40.67
N GLY A 262 -22.92 21.91 -39.57
CA GLY A 262 -24.17 22.06 -38.80
C GLY A 262 -24.52 20.82 -37.97
N ALA A 263 -25.30 21.02 -36.90
CA ALA A 263 -25.64 19.94 -35.98
C ALA A 263 -26.52 18.87 -36.64
N GLU A 264 -27.36 19.24 -37.65
CA GLU A 264 -28.23 18.31 -38.35
C GLU A 264 -27.48 17.39 -39.35
N ASN A 265 -26.27 17.82 -39.79
CA ASN A 265 -25.41 17.06 -40.68
C ASN A 265 -24.13 16.63 -39.98
N ALA A 266 -24.14 16.42 -38.65
CA ALA A 266 -22.98 16.00 -37.94
C ALA A 266 -22.51 14.62 -38.41
N PRO A 267 -21.18 14.42 -38.57
CA PRO A 267 -20.62 13.10 -38.89
C PRO A 267 -20.90 12.11 -37.76
N PRO A 268 -20.77 10.79 -38.01
CA PRO A 268 -20.93 9.79 -36.95
C PRO A 268 -20.05 10.09 -35.71
N PRO A 269 -20.47 9.64 -34.52
CA PRO A 269 -19.76 9.93 -33.26
C PRO A 269 -18.28 9.55 -33.28
N TRP A 270 -17.94 8.42 -33.87
CA TRP A 270 -16.55 7.95 -33.99
C TRP A 270 -15.66 8.85 -34.82
N GLN A 271 -16.20 9.69 -35.72
CA GLN A 271 -15.46 10.74 -36.44
C GLN A 271 -15.48 12.07 -35.71
N VAL A 272 -16.60 12.43 -35.04
CA VAL A 272 -16.72 13.67 -34.28
C VAL A 272 -15.71 13.69 -33.13
N TYR A 273 -15.55 12.57 -32.42
CA TYR A 273 -14.67 12.45 -31.25
C TYR A 273 -13.24 12.03 -31.60
N GLN A 274 -12.83 12.17 -32.86
CA GLN A 274 -11.43 12.05 -33.26
C GLN A 274 -10.71 13.37 -33.06
N LEU A 275 -9.55 13.36 -32.41
CA LEU A 275 -8.67 14.54 -32.31
C LEU A 275 -8.10 14.90 -33.69
N PRO A 276 -7.95 16.19 -33.98
CA PRO A 276 -7.24 16.61 -35.17
C PRO A 276 -5.76 16.20 -35.10
N ASN A 277 -5.18 15.77 -36.24
CA ASN A 277 -3.75 15.47 -36.27
C ASN A 277 -2.94 16.79 -36.24
N LYS A 278 -2.36 17.10 -35.08
CA LYS A 278 -1.52 18.28 -34.82
C LYS A 278 -0.24 17.86 -34.09
N PRO A 279 0.61 17.01 -34.73
CA PRO A 279 1.89 16.66 -34.15
C PRO A 279 2.81 17.89 -34.09
N GLY A 280 3.66 17.95 -33.06
CA GLY A 280 4.61 19.06 -32.92
C GLY A 280 5.39 18.95 -31.62
N THR A 281 6.05 20.05 -31.25
CA THR A 281 6.73 20.19 -29.98
C THR A 281 5.71 20.32 -28.86
N GLY A 282 5.98 19.66 -27.72
CA GLY A 282 5.10 19.71 -26.57
C GLY A 282 5.65 18.90 -25.43
N ASN A 283 5.04 19.02 -24.27
CA ASN A 283 5.30 18.19 -23.10
C ASN A 283 4.13 17.26 -22.74
N LEU A 284 3.07 17.27 -23.55
CA LEU A 284 1.98 16.29 -23.53
C LEU A 284 1.59 15.90 -24.95
N HIS A 285 1.57 14.63 -25.25
CA HIS A 285 1.19 14.09 -26.55
C HIS A 285 0.07 13.07 -26.37
N PHE A 286 -1.09 13.30 -26.98
CA PHE A 286 -2.16 12.30 -27.10
C PHE A 286 -2.02 11.57 -28.42
N ILE A 287 -2.02 10.25 -28.38
CA ILE A 287 -1.98 9.34 -29.53
C ILE A 287 -3.30 8.58 -29.54
N GLN A 288 -4.14 8.84 -30.56
CA GLN A 288 -5.49 8.28 -30.65
C GLN A 288 -5.62 7.32 -31.82
N LYS A 289 -6.30 6.20 -31.54
CA LYS A 289 -6.75 5.19 -32.51
C LYS A 289 -8.24 4.96 -32.36
N VAL A 290 -8.94 4.68 -33.45
CA VAL A 290 -10.36 4.33 -33.44
C VAL A 290 -10.51 2.97 -34.14
N PHE A 291 -11.13 2.00 -33.45
CA PHE A 291 -11.28 0.66 -33.96
C PHE A 291 -12.76 0.25 -34.07
N GLU A 292 -13.04 -0.69 -34.94
CA GLU A 292 -14.31 -1.39 -35.06
C GLU A 292 -14.08 -2.88 -34.74
N GLY A 293 -14.69 -3.40 -33.67
CA GLY A 293 -14.47 -4.76 -33.23
C GLY A 293 -13.16 -4.94 -32.45
N PRO A 294 -12.52 -6.13 -32.51
CA PRO A 294 -11.30 -6.43 -31.77
C PRO A 294 -10.09 -5.62 -32.25
N PHE A 295 -9.17 -5.31 -31.33
CA PHE A 295 -7.93 -4.61 -31.68
C PHE A 295 -6.76 -5.01 -30.78
N GLU A 296 -5.54 -4.74 -31.29
CA GLU A 296 -4.27 -4.93 -30.56
C GLU A 296 -3.24 -3.91 -31.05
N PHE A 297 -2.49 -3.29 -30.12
CA PHE A 297 -1.29 -2.49 -30.46
C PHE A 297 -0.29 -2.53 -29.31
N ASP A 298 0.98 -2.27 -29.64
CA ASP A 298 2.10 -2.31 -28.71
C ASP A 298 2.65 -0.91 -28.43
N ILE A 299 3.15 -0.71 -27.22
CA ILE A 299 3.87 0.47 -26.74
C ILE A 299 5.26 -0.04 -26.34
N LEU A 300 6.30 0.42 -27.04
CA LEU A 300 7.65 -0.09 -26.90
C LEU A 300 8.59 1.04 -26.47
N PHE A 301 9.09 0.98 -25.26
CA PHE A 301 10.07 1.92 -24.72
C PHE A 301 11.46 1.29 -24.73
N SER A 302 12.39 1.90 -25.44
CA SER A 302 13.78 1.45 -25.54
C SER A 302 14.69 2.48 -24.90
N SER A 303 15.40 2.09 -23.84
CA SER A 303 16.48 2.93 -23.27
C SER A 303 17.65 3.01 -24.23
N GLY A 304 18.15 4.20 -24.50
CA GLY A 304 19.37 4.39 -25.33
C GLY A 304 20.60 3.69 -24.79
N SER A 305 20.63 3.43 -23.47
CA SER A 305 21.70 2.70 -22.81
C SER A 305 21.64 1.17 -22.99
N ALA A 306 20.50 0.62 -23.46
CA ALA A 306 20.32 -0.83 -23.63
C ALA A 306 20.99 -1.38 -24.91
N GLY A 307 21.39 -0.51 -25.85
CA GLY A 307 22.10 -0.88 -27.07
C GLY A 307 21.28 -1.65 -28.12
N LYS A 308 19.99 -1.92 -27.85
CA LYS A 308 19.03 -2.59 -28.73
C LYS A 308 17.65 -2.01 -28.54
N ASP A 309 16.95 -1.75 -29.66
CA ASP A 309 15.55 -1.39 -29.61
C ASP A 309 14.67 -2.60 -29.25
N VAL A 310 13.60 -2.34 -28.50
CA VAL A 310 12.58 -3.35 -28.17
C VAL A 310 11.61 -3.52 -29.31
N GLU A 311 11.28 -4.77 -29.63
CA GLU A 311 10.34 -5.14 -30.68
C GLU A 311 9.12 -5.88 -30.09
N SER A 312 8.01 -5.92 -30.85
CA SER A 312 6.79 -6.66 -30.47
C SER A 312 7.04 -8.17 -30.22
N ALA A 313 8.05 -8.74 -30.86
CA ALA A 313 8.47 -10.12 -30.64
C ALA A 313 9.15 -10.31 -29.28
N ASP A 314 9.91 -9.32 -28.82
CA ASP A 314 10.51 -9.31 -27.47
C ASP A 314 9.39 -9.29 -26.42
N LEU A 315 8.39 -8.40 -26.56
CA LEU A 315 7.24 -8.35 -25.68
C LEU A 315 6.51 -9.70 -25.58
N THR A 316 6.22 -10.33 -26.72
CA THR A 316 5.52 -11.63 -26.76
C THR A 316 6.30 -12.73 -26.04
N ARG A 317 7.63 -12.73 -26.16
CA ARG A 317 8.50 -13.68 -25.48
C ARG A 317 8.55 -13.42 -23.98
N GLU A 318 8.76 -12.15 -23.59
CA GLU A 318 8.96 -11.77 -22.19
C GLU A 318 7.67 -11.91 -21.37
N ILE A 319 6.48 -11.59 -21.92
CA ILE A 319 5.23 -11.78 -21.19
C ILE A 319 4.97 -13.25 -20.87
N LYS A 320 5.25 -14.14 -21.83
CA LYS A 320 5.12 -15.57 -21.61
C LYS A 320 6.06 -16.05 -20.50
N ALA A 321 7.34 -15.66 -20.57
CA ALA A 321 8.32 -16.04 -19.56
C ALA A 321 7.97 -15.49 -18.18
N THR A 322 7.49 -14.25 -18.11
CA THR A 322 7.06 -13.60 -16.86
C THR A 322 5.88 -14.32 -16.21
N THR A 323 4.85 -14.65 -17.01
CA THR A 323 3.66 -15.38 -16.53
C THR A 323 4.01 -16.79 -16.04
N GLU A 324 4.85 -17.51 -16.78
CA GLU A 324 5.30 -18.86 -16.39
C GLU A 324 6.08 -18.79 -15.07
N ALA A 325 7.07 -17.90 -14.97
CA ALA A 325 7.87 -17.72 -13.75
C ALA A 325 7.03 -17.28 -12.54
N PHE A 326 6.05 -16.39 -12.73
CA PHE A 326 5.12 -15.99 -11.66
C PHE A 326 4.33 -17.20 -11.14
N ASN A 327 3.78 -18.01 -12.03
CA ASN A 327 2.97 -19.17 -11.65
C ASN A 327 3.77 -20.25 -10.90
N GLU A 328 5.01 -20.52 -11.34
CA GLU A 328 5.92 -21.44 -10.67
C GLU A 328 6.23 -20.94 -9.26
N ARG A 329 6.66 -19.67 -9.12
CA ARG A 329 6.99 -19.09 -7.84
C ARG A 329 5.79 -18.99 -6.90
N PHE A 330 4.58 -18.65 -7.42
CA PHE A 330 3.38 -18.62 -6.59
C PHE A 330 3.07 -20.00 -6.01
N ALA A 331 3.28 -21.05 -6.77
CA ALA A 331 3.09 -22.43 -6.30
C ALA A 331 4.09 -22.82 -5.18
N ASP A 332 5.30 -22.25 -5.21
CA ASP A 332 6.32 -22.50 -4.19
C ASP A 332 6.07 -21.68 -2.91
N VAL A 333 5.74 -20.39 -3.05
CA VAL A 333 5.64 -19.47 -1.91
C VAL A 333 4.27 -19.52 -1.24
N PHE A 334 3.19 -19.60 -2.02
CA PHE A 334 1.81 -19.49 -1.56
C PHE A 334 0.95 -20.70 -1.91
N ALA A 335 1.52 -21.91 -1.87
CA ALA A 335 0.76 -23.14 -2.08
C ALA A 335 -0.43 -23.23 -1.10
N PRO A 336 -1.69 -23.12 -1.56
CA PRO A 336 -2.84 -23.21 -0.67
C PRO A 336 -2.90 -24.57 0.02
N GLN A 337 -3.01 -24.57 1.36
CA GLN A 337 -3.14 -25.77 2.17
C GLN A 337 -4.62 -26.19 2.32
N ALA A 338 -4.86 -27.43 2.72
CA ALA A 338 -6.23 -27.87 2.94
C ALA A 338 -6.98 -26.93 3.91
N PRO A 339 -8.27 -26.66 3.67
CA PRO A 339 -9.12 -27.23 2.62
C PRO A 339 -9.04 -26.52 1.24
N PHE A 340 -8.13 -25.59 1.02
CA PHE A 340 -8.10 -24.67 -0.13
C PHE A 340 -7.24 -25.14 -1.32
N LYS A 341 -7.03 -26.44 -1.49
CA LYS A 341 -6.17 -26.99 -2.57
C LYS A 341 -6.79 -26.96 -3.98
N ALA A 342 -8.09 -26.64 -4.10
CA ALA A 342 -8.77 -26.60 -5.40
C ALA A 342 -8.26 -25.43 -6.27
N ASP A 343 -8.27 -25.60 -7.60
CA ASP A 343 -7.76 -24.62 -8.56
C ASP A 343 -8.43 -23.23 -8.44
N LYS A 344 -9.69 -23.19 -8.05
CA LYS A 344 -10.41 -21.93 -7.80
C LYS A 344 -9.71 -21.05 -6.76
N TYR A 345 -9.22 -21.63 -5.66
CA TYR A 345 -8.50 -20.91 -4.63
C TYR A 345 -7.08 -20.52 -5.06
N ARG A 346 -6.45 -21.32 -5.94
CA ARG A 346 -5.16 -20.95 -6.53
C ARG A 346 -5.30 -19.75 -7.46
N LYS A 347 -6.32 -19.74 -8.31
CA LYS A 347 -6.65 -18.58 -9.17
C LYS A 347 -6.95 -17.33 -8.33
N PHE A 348 -7.78 -17.48 -7.30
CA PHE A 348 -8.12 -16.41 -6.36
C PHE A 348 -6.87 -15.84 -5.67
N GLY A 349 -6.02 -16.71 -5.12
CA GLY A 349 -4.78 -16.28 -4.44
C GLY A 349 -3.82 -15.53 -5.35
N ARG A 350 -3.64 -15.99 -6.61
CA ARG A 350 -2.83 -15.25 -7.60
C ARG A 350 -3.39 -13.86 -7.87
N SER A 351 -4.69 -13.75 -8.09
CA SER A 351 -5.36 -12.46 -8.29
C SER A 351 -5.16 -11.54 -7.08
N MET A 352 -5.33 -12.03 -5.86
CA MET A 352 -5.14 -11.22 -4.64
C MET A 352 -3.71 -10.71 -4.49
N LEU A 353 -2.70 -11.57 -4.67
CA LEU A 353 -1.28 -11.17 -4.62
C LEU A 353 -0.94 -10.17 -5.73
N SER A 354 -1.36 -10.46 -6.96
CA SER A 354 -1.07 -9.63 -8.14
C SER A 354 -1.68 -8.24 -8.02
N ASN A 355 -2.89 -8.13 -7.48
CA ASN A 355 -3.55 -6.85 -7.28
C ASN A 355 -2.96 -6.05 -6.12
N LEU A 356 -2.49 -6.71 -5.06
CA LEU A 356 -1.73 -6.05 -4.01
C LEU A 356 -0.40 -5.48 -4.56
N ALA A 357 0.37 -6.31 -5.27
CA ALA A 357 1.62 -5.87 -5.90
C ALA A 357 1.39 -4.81 -7.00
N GLY A 358 0.32 -4.95 -7.79
CA GLY A 358 -0.12 -3.97 -8.80
C GLY A 358 -0.69 -2.68 -8.22
N GLY A 359 -0.97 -2.66 -6.91
CA GLY A 359 -1.32 -1.47 -6.15
C GLY A 359 -0.12 -0.67 -5.65
N ILE A 360 1.11 -1.14 -5.89
CA ILE A 360 2.32 -0.38 -5.54
C ILE A 360 2.46 0.80 -6.50
N GLY A 361 2.59 2.00 -5.93
CA GLY A 361 2.73 3.26 -6.66
C GLY A 361 3.95 4.07 -6.22
N TYR A 362 4.32 5.03 -7.06
CA TYR A 362 5.31 6.05 -6.72
C TYR A 362 4.62 7.41 -6.71
N PHE A 363 4.67 8.05 -5.56
CA PHE A 363 4.03 9.32 -5.27
C PHE A 363 5.07 10.39 -5.00
N TYR A 364 4.84 11.59 -5.52
CA TYR A 364 5.72 12.73 -5.35
C TYR A 364 4.94 14.03 -5.26
N GLY A 365 5.30 14.88 -4.32
CA GLY A 365 4.71 16.20 -4.21
C GLY A 365 4.69 16.74 -2.79
N LYS A 366 3.89 17.78 -2.58
CA LYS A 366 3.68 18.39 -1.26
C LYS A 366 2.40 17.87 -0.64
N HIS A 367 2.37 17.79 0.70
CA HIS A 367 1.15 17.51 1.46
C HIS A 367 0.80 18.69 2.37
N VAL A 368 -0.41 18.70 2.91
CA VAL A 368 -0.91 19.77 3.78
C VAL A 368 -0.68 19.36 5.24
N VAL A 369 -0.01 20.21 6.01
CA VAL A 369 0.27 19.98 7.42
C VAL A 369 -0.14 21.20 8.22
N ASP A 370 -0.74 21.00 9.39
CA ASP A 370 -0.95 22.04 10.38
C ASP A 370 -0.11 21.77 11.62
N ARG A 371 1.01 22.52 11.75
CA ARG A 371 1.94 22.43 12.88
C ARG A 371 1.56 23.38 14.03
N SER A 372 0.57 24.23 13.85
CA SER A 372 0.09 25.12 14.92
C SER A 372 -0.69 24.35 15.99
N TYR A 373 -1.20 23.19 15.65
CA TYR A 373 -1.80 22.24 16.57
C TYR A 373 -0.69 21.43 17.24
N ALA A 374 0.02 22.07 18.18
CA ALA A 374 1.16 21.46 18.86
C ALA A 374 0.71 20.54 20.00
N PRO A 375 1.49 19.48 20.32
CA PRO A 375 1.23 18.61 21.48
C PRO A 375 1.39 19.32 22.84
N GLU A 376 1.71 20.59 22.83
CA GLU A 376 1.87 21.46 24.02
C GLU A 376 0.54 22.01 24.56
N TYR A 377 -0.58 21.74 23.87
CA TYR A 377 -1.89 22.03 24.43
C TYR A 377 -2.07 21.21 25.69
N ASP A 378 -2.17 21.93 26.81
CA ASP A 378 -2.43 21.37 28.10
C ASP A 378 -3.83 20.74 28.11
N GLU A 379 -3.87 19.43 27.87
CA GLU A 379 -5.11 18.65 27.84
C GLU A 379 -5.74 18.52 29.25
N GLU A 380 -5.07 19.00 30.27
CA GLU A 380 -5.55 19.03 31.66
C GLU A 380 -6.48 20.25 31.93
N ASN A 381 -6.53 21.23 31.03
CA ASN A 381 -7.42 22.38 31.16
C ASN A 381 -8.88 22.04 30.85
N GLU A 382 -9.82 22.53 31.64
CA GLU A 382 -11.27 22.37 31.40
C GLU A 382 -11.72 22.85 30.01
N GLY A 383 -10.99 23.78 29.39
CA GLY A 383 -11.24 24.32 28.03
C GLY A 383 -10.55 23.56 26.90
N PHE A 384 -9.85 22.47 27.15
CA PHE A 384 -9.04 21.78 26.13
C PHE A 384 -9.78 21.51 24.82
N TRP A 385 -11.00 20.98 24.86
CA TRP A 385 -11.77 20.65 23.67
C TRP A 385 -12.21 21.89 22.88
N GLU A 386 -12.50 22.98 23.57
CA GLU A 386 -12.84 24.27 22.95
C GLU A 386 -11.61 24.90 22.32
N GLU A 387 -10.48 24.92 23.03
CA GLU A 387 -9.19 25.43 22.52
C GLU A 387 -8.70 24.64 21.34
N THR A 388 -8.86 23.32 21.35
CA THR A 388 -8.53 22.43 20.24
C THR A 388 -9.39 22.73 19.00
N ALA A 389 -10.70 22.96 19.20
CA ALA A 389 -11.59 23.35 18.11
C ALA A 389 -11.25 24.75 17.57
N GLU A 390 -10.88 25.71 18.44
CA GLU A 390 -10.42 27.04 18.03
C GLU A 390 -9.07 26.98 17.28
N ALA A 391 -8.14 26.12 17.71
CA ALA A 391 -6.86 25.94 17.04
C ALA A 391 -7.07 25.40 15.62
N ARG A 392 -7.94 24.40 15.43
CA ARG A 392 -8.34 23.90 14.11
C ARG A 392 -9.04 24.99 13.28
N ALA A 393 -9.86 25.83 13.89
CA ALA A 393 -10.56 26.92 13.21
C ALA A 393 -9.60 28.02 12.70
N ARG A 394 -8.39 28.15 13.28
CA ARG A 394 -7.38 29.13 12.85
C ARG A 394 -6.76 28.78 11.50
N ARG A 395 -6.84 27.54 11.04
CA ARG A 395 -6.38 27.04 9.73
C ARG A 395 -4.98 27.57 9.36
N GLN A 396 -3.98 27.15 10.10
CA GLN A 396 -2.58 27.46 9.82
C GLN A 396 -1.93 26.36 8.93
N GLU A 397 -2.70 25.86 7.99
CA GLU A 397 -2.31 24.83 7.06
C GLU A 397 -1.17 25.31 6.15
N GLN A 398 -0.15 24.50 5.98
CA GLN A 398 0.99 24.78 5.11
C GLN A 398 1.27 23.60 4.20
N LEU A 399 1.73 23.89 2.98
CA LEU A 399 2.23 22.86 2.07
C LEU A 399 3.69 22.56 2.39
N GLU A 400 3.96 21.33 2.87
CA GLU A 400 5.31 20.85 3.16
C GLU A 400 5.81 19.89 2.08
N GLY A 401 7.12 19.81 1.92
CA GLY A 401 7.79 18.98 0.93
C GLY A 401 8.42 19.82 -0.21
N PRO A 402 8.67 19.27 -1.41
CA PRO A 402 8.11 17.98 -1.87
C PRO A 402 8.77 16.76 -1.22
N TYR A 403 7.99 15.72 -1.06
CA TYR A 403 8.40 14.39 -0.59
C TYR A 403 8.14 13.35 -1.67
N GLU A 404 8.78 12.19 -1.53
CA GLU A 404 8.54 11.03 -2.37
C GLU A 404 8.19 9.81 -1.52
N LEU A 405 7.27 8.99 -2.01
CA LEU A 405 6.86 7.75 -1.36
C LEU A 405 6.70 6.65 -2.41
N PHE A 406 7.34 5.52 -2.17
CA PHE A 406 7.10 4.26 -2.86
C PHE A 406 6.37 3.34 -1.90
N SER A 407 5.11 3.01 -2.19
CA SER A 407 4.19 2.36 -1.26
C SER A 407 3.08 1.64 -2.00
N SER A 408 2.52 0.60 -1.40
CA SER A 408 1.24 0.07 -1.85
C SER A 408 0.08 0.97 -1.43
N ILE A 409 -1.11 0.69 -1.93
CA ILE A 409 -2.33 1.44 -1.62
C ILE A 409 -3.44 0.50 -1.18
N PRO A 410 -4.39 0.96 -0.33
CA PRO A 410 -5.53 0.14 0.07
C PRO A 410 -6.49 -0.19 -1.07
N SER A 411 -6.79 0.80 -1.92
CA SER A 411 -7.79 0.68 -2.99
C SER A 411 -7.47 1.62 -4.15
N ARG A 412 -7.51 1.10 -5.38
CA ARG A 412 -7.25 1.89 -6.60
C ARG A 412 -8.29 2.98 -6.86
N PRO A 413 -9.62 2.73 -6.70
CA PRO A 413 -10.63 3.74 -6.98
C PRO A 413 -10.83 4.76 -5.86
N PHE A 414 -10.62 4.40 -4.59
CA PHE A 414 -11.03 5.23 -3.46
C PHE A 414 -9.87 5.76 -2.61
N PHE A 415 -8.86 4.90 -2.36
CA PHE A 415 -7.70 5.24 -1.53
C PHE A 415 -6.38 5.08 -2.29
N PRO A 416 -6.19 5.77 -3.46
CA PRO A 416 -5.01 5.58 -4.30
C PRO A 416 -3.79 6.35 -3.79
N ARG A 417 -3.43 6.19 -2.52
CA ARG A 417 -2.33 6.86 -1.83
C ARG A 417 -1.84 6.04 -0.64
N GLY A 418 -0.72 6.40 -0.06
CA GLY A 418 -0.13 5.68 1.06
C GLY A 418 -0.85 5.94 2.38
N PHE A 419 -1.13 4.86 3.12
CA PHE A 419 -1.66 4.85 4.48
C PHE A 419 -0.71 4.08 5.39
N LEU A 420 -0.26 4.71 6.47
CA LEU A 420 0.85 4.18 7.27
C LEU A 420 0.53 2.85 7.96
N TRP A 421 -0.64 2.72 8.59
CA TRP A 421 -0.95 1.48 9.30
C TRP A 421 -1.40 0.35 8.36
N ASP A 422 -2.02 0.68 7.25
CA ASP A 422 -2.38 -0.29 6.21
C ASP A 422 -1.14 -0.96 5.63
N GLU A 423 -0.08 -0.17 5.38
CA GLU A 423 1.14 -0.64 4.74
C GLU A 423 1.80 -1.78 5.51
N GLY A 424 1.76 -1.77 6.85
CA GLY A 424 2.27 -2.90 7.63
C GLY A 424 1.57 -4.22 7.33
N PHE A 425 0.27 -4.19 7.04
CA PHE A 425 -0.49 -5.37 6.62
C PHE A 425 -0.24 -5.74 5.17
N HIS A 426 -0.19 -4.73 4.28
CA HIS A 426 0.08 -4.93 2.85
C HIS A 426 1.42 -5.61 2.61
N LEU A 427 2.42 -5.22 3.37
CA LEU A 427 3.77 -5.75 3.22
C LEU A 427 3.96 -7.17 3.74
N LEU A 428 3.06 -7.72 4.54
CA LEU A 428 3.21 -9.10 5.04
C LEU A 428 3.18 -10.14 3.91
N PRO A 429 2.25 -10.12 2.95
CA PRO A 429 2.32 -10.99 1.77
C PRO A 429 3.49 -10.65 0.84
N ILE A 430 3.77 -9.34 0.66
CA ILE A 430 4.89 -8.89 -0.18
C ILE A 430 6.22 -9.38 0.40
N ALA A 431 6.40 -9.40 1.72
CA ALA A 431 7.61 -9.90 2.37
C ALA A 431 7.87 -11.39 2.11
N ASP A 432 6.82 -12.21 1.99
CA ASP A 432 6.99 -13.62 1.59
C ASP A 432 7.34 -13.75 0.11
N TRP A 433 6.85 -12.83 -0.72
CA TRP A 433 7.12 -12.80 -2.15
C TRP A 433 8.48 -12.17 -2.48
N ASP A 434 8.79 -11.02 -1.91
CA ASP A 434 9.98 -10.23 -2.21
C ASP A 434 10.34 -9.38 -0.99
N ILE A 435 11.24 -9.89 -0.14
CA ILE A 435 11.64 -9.21 1.08
C ILE A 435 12.45 -7.94 0.77
N ASP A 436 13.25 -7.92 -0.28
CA ASP A 436 14.06 -6.76 -0.64
C ASP A 436 13.19 -5.59 -1.13
N LEU A 437 12.11 -5.86 -1.88
CA LEU A 437 11.08 -4.88 -2.21
C LEU A 437 10.39 -4.36 -0.95
N THR A 438 10.04 -5.25 -0.04
CA THR A 438 9.43 -4.88 1.26
C THR A 438 10.30 -3.93 2.05
N LEU A 439 11.60 -4.24 2.19
CA LEU A 439 12.55 -3.40 2.91
C LEU A 439 12.76 -2.03 2.23
N GLU A 440 12.70 -1.98 0.90
CA GLU A 440 12.74 -0.72 0.15
C GLU A 440 11.51 0.15 0.44
N ILE A 441 10.31 -0.43 0.52
CA ILE A 441 9.09 0.28 0.87
C ILE A 441 9.11 0.74 2.35
N VAL A 442 9.53 -0.12 3.28
CA VAL A 442 9.72 0.27 4.70
C VAL A 442 10.66 1.46 4.80
N LYS A 443 11.82 1.41 4.12
CA LYS A 443 12.76 2.53 4.08
C LYS A 443 12.12 3.81 3.50
N SER A 444 11.30 3.68 2.46
CA SER A 444 10.60 4.81 1.84
C SER A 444 9.67 5.52 2.84
N TRP A 445 8.93 4.77 3.66
CA TRP A 445 8.11 5.33 4.72
C TRP A 445 8.92 6.00 5.83
N TYR A 446 9.98 5.36 6.31
CA TYR A 446 10.83 5.95 7.37
C TYR A 446 11.62 7.18 6.91
N ASN A 447 11.88 7.33 5.60
CA ASN A 447 12.48 8.54 5.04
C ASN A 447 11.56 9.78 5.09
N LEU A 448 10.26 9.58 5.35
CA LEU A 448 9.28 10.67 5.53
C LEU A 448 9.20 11.18 6.97
N MET A 449 9.90 10.51 7.90
CA MET A 449 9.90 10.88 9.31
C MET A 449 10.51 12.25 9.52
N ASP A 450 9.84 13.10 10.27
CA ASP A 450 10.38 14.39 10.67
C ASP A 450 11.42 14.28 11.82
N GLU A 451 11.96 15.43 12.22
CA GLU A 451 13.01 15.47 13.25
C GLU A 451 12.54 15.01 14.62
N ASP A 452 11.23 15.14 14.92
CA ASP A 452 10.63 14.72 16.18
C ASP A 452 10.29 13.22 16.21
N GLY A 453 10.14 12.56 15.06
CA GLY A 453 9.81 11.13 14.92
C GLY A 453 8.42 10.85 14.40
N TRP A 454 7.71 11.88 13.95
CA TRP A 454 6.41 11.75 13.35
C TRP A 454 6.48 11.35 11.87
N ILE A 455 5.56 10.48 11.46
CA ILE A 455 5.23 10.16 10.07
C ILE A 455 3.72 10.40 9.92
N ALA A 456 3.32 11.15 8.90
CA ALA A 456 1.91 11.37 8.64
C ALA A 456 1.19 10.05 8.37
N ARG A 457 0.01 9.88 8.99
CA ARG A 457 -0.77 8.64 8.85
C ARG A 457 -1.27 8.40 7.43
N GLU A 458 -1.45 9.47 6.67
CA GLU A 458 -1.93 9.47 5.30
C GLU A 458 -1.05 10.41 4.45
N MET A 459 -0.39 9.86 3.42
CA MET A 459 0.54 10.60 2.58
C MET A 459 -0.13 11.03 1.28
N ILE A 460 -0.72 12.24 1.31
CA ILE A 460 -1.48 12.84 0.20
C ILE A 460 -0.54 13.75 -0.60
N LEU A 461 0.31 13.13 -1.43
CA LEU A 461 1.38 13.81 -2.15
C LEU A 461 0.95 14.34 -3.52
N GLY A 462 0.99 15.66 -3.68
CA GLY A 462 0.70 16.35 -4.95
C GLY A 462 -0.78 16.62 -5.21
N ASP A 463 -1.04 17.40 -6.26
CA ASP A 463 -2.40 17.86 -6.60
C ASP A 463 -3.33 16.73 -7.05
N GLU A 464 -2.80 15.74 -7.77
CA GLU A 464 -3.57 14.57 -8.20
C GLU A 464 -4.11 13.78 -6.99
N ALA A 465 -3.27 13.50 -5.99
CA ALA A 465 -3.70 12.82 -4.77
C ALA A 465 -4.70 13.67 -3.96
N ARG A 466 -4.43 14.98 -3.81
CA ARG A 466 -5.35 15.88 -3.10
C ARG A 466 -6.71 15.99 -3.77
N SER A 467 -6.79 15.90 -5.10
CA SER A 467 -8.07 15.96 -5.83
C SER A 467 -9.03 14.80 -5.51
N LYS A 468 -8.52 13.73 -4.91
CA LYS A 468 -9.29 12.53 -4.52
C LYS A 468 -9.65 12.52 -3.02
N VAL A 469 -9.30 13.56 -2.26
CA VAL A 469 -9.51 13.64 -0.81
C VAL A 469 -10.37 14.84 -0.48
N PRO A 470 -11.49 14.67 0.27
CA PRO A 470 -12.26 15.81 0.76
C PRO A 470 -11.37 16.77 1.57
N PRO A 471 -11.57 18.11 1.45
CA PRO A 471 -10.69 19.11 2.07
C PRO A 471 -10.47 18.89 3.57
N GLU A 472 -11.51 18.47 4.29
CA GLU A 472 -11.47 18.22 5.74
C GLU A 472 -10.53 17.06 6.16
N PHE A 473 -10.18 16.16 5.24
CA PHE A 473 -9.27 15.03 5.50
C PHE A 473 -7.88 15.22 4.90
N GLN A 474 -7.59 16.35 4.23
CA GLN A 474 -6.28 16.59 3.61
C GLN A 474 -5.20 16.96 4.62
N VAL A 475 -5.59 17.64 5.71
CA VAL A 475 -4.65 18.20 6.69
C VAL A 475 -4.11 17.10 7.61
N GLN A 476 -2.77 17.05 7.74
CA GLN A 476 -2.08 16.14 8.65
C GLN A 476 -1.55 16.90 9.87
N TYR A 477 -1.64 16.29 11.04
CA TYR A 477 -1.27 16.91 12.32
C TYR A 477 -0.12 16.13 12.98
N PRO A 478 1.01 16.81 13.35
CA PRO A 478 2.23 16.12 13.84
C PRO A 478 2.10 15.38 15.17
N HIS A 479 1.02 15.51 15.91
CA HIS A 479 0.73 14.75 17.13
C HIS A 479 -0.28 13.61 16.90
N TYR A 480 -0.80 13.45 15.68
CA TYR A 480 -1.66 12.34 15.32
C TYR A 480 -0.82 11.13 14.93
N ALA A 481 -0.89 10.11 15.78
CA ALA A 481 -0.26 8.83 15.54
C ALA A 481 -1.12 7.92 14.62
N ASN A 482 -0.62 6.74 14.36
CA ASN A 482 -1.35 5.64 13.75
C ASN A 482 -0.74 4.33 14.26
N PRO A 483 -1.47 3.19 14.28
CA PRO A 483 -0.90 1.93 14.75
C PRO A 483 0.43 1.60 14.05
N PRO A 484 1.49 1.27 14.80
CA PRO A 484 2.83 1.08 14.25
C PRO A 484 3.02 -0.30 13.60
N THR A 485 2.20 -0.61 12.60
CA THR A 485 2.10 -1.93 11.95
C THR A 485 3.34 -2.33 11.14
N LEU A 486 4.18 -1.37 10.72
CA LEU A 486 5.45 -1.68 10.07
C LEU A 486 6.38 -2.53 10.95
N TYR A 487 6.21 -2.48 12.28
CA TYR A 487 6.95 -3.37 13.19
C TYR A 487 6.56 -4.84 13.05
N LEU A 488 5.33 -5.16 12.58
CA LEU A 488 4.95 -6.54 12.25
C LEU A 488 5.84 -7.11 11.11
N VAL A 489 6.13 -6.25 10.13
CA VAL A 489 7.01 -6.60 9.01
C VAL A 489 8.45 -6.80 9.46
N LEU A 490 8.93 -5.91 10.34
CA LEU A 490 10.28 -5.99 10.91
C LEU A 490 10.42 -7.20 11.84
N GLU A 491 9.36 -7.57 12.58
CA GLU A 491 9.33 -8.82 13.37
C GLU A 491 9.49 -10.03 12.46
N ALA A 492 8.68 -10.13 11.39
CA ALA A 492 8.79 -11.22 10.41
C ALA A 492 10.17 -11.28 9.73
N PHE A 493 10.77 -10.11 9.45
CA PHE A 493 12.12 -10.04 8.89
C PHE A 493 13.20 -10.55 9.88
N THR A 494 13.14 -10.10 11.14
CA THR A 494 14.09 -10.55 12.17
C THR A 494 13.98 -12.06 12.45
N GLU A 495 12.77 -12.62 12.42
CA GLU A 495 12.57 -14.09 12.56
C GLU A 495 13.23 -14.87 11.42
N ARG A 496 13.17 -14.35 10.19
CA ARG A 496 13.86 -14.99 9.04
C ARG A 496 15.38 -14.91 9.20
N LEU A 497 15.91 -13.78 9.62
CA LEU A 497 17.34 -13.62 9.90
C LEU A 497 17.82 -14.59 10.98
N GLN A 498 17.04 -14.82 12.04
CA GLN A 498 17.36 -15.77 13.08
C GLN A 498 17.45 -17.21 12.56
N LYS A 499 16.49 -17.61 11.73
CA LYS A 499 16.46 -18.97 11.12
C LYS A 499 17.67 -19.20 10.20
N THR A 500 18.06 -18.20 9.43
CA THR A 500 19.19 -18.29 8.47
C THR A 500 20.54 -18.30 9.18
N ASN A 501 20.71 -17.56 10.27
CA ASN A 501 21.96 -17.58 11.07
C ASN A 501 22.23 -18.94 11.73
N GLY A 502 21.19 -19.75 11.95
CA GLY A 502 21.33 -21.15 12.45
C GLY A 502 21.71 -22.16 11.36
N SER A 503 21.61 -21.81 10.09
CA SER A 503 21.91 -22.68 8.95
C SER A 503 23.31 -22.35 8.43
N GLN A 504 24.12 -23.37 8.07
CA GLN A 504 25.49 -23.21 7.60
C GLN A 504 25.61 -22.15 6.50
N ARG A 505 26.56 -21.22 6.66
CA ARG A 505 26.97 -20.23 5.66
C ARG A 505 27.13 -20.87 4.28
N VAL A 506 26.31 -20.50 3.35
CA VAL A 506 26.57 -20.76 1.92
C VAL A 506 27.85 -20.01 1.58
N GLY A 507 28.85 -20.75 1.06
CA GLY A 507 30.19 -20.22 0.77
C GLY A 507 30.13 -19.01 -0.18
N LYS A 508 31.04 -18.07 0.03
CA LYS A 508 31.22 -16.78 -0.67
C LYS A 508 31.38 -16.87 -2.21
N GLU A 509 31.27 -18.03 -2.84
CA GLU A 509 31.77 -18.24 -4.20
C GLU A 509 30.74 -18.17 -5.34
N HIS A 510 29.43 -18.18 -5.10
CA HIS A 510 28.45 -18.14 -6.19
C HIS A 510 27.18 -17.33 -5.82
N LEU A 511 27.32 -16.01 -5.71
CA LEU A 511 26.20 -15.11 -5.89
C LEU A 511 26.03 -14.87 -7.40
N ALA A 512 25.23 -15.69 -8.07
CA ALA A 512 24.68 -15.34 -9.37
C ALA A 512 23.70 -14.17 -9.11
N LEU A 513 24.16 -12.96 -9.33
CA LEU A 513 23.48 -11.70 -9.05
C LEU A 513 22.06 -11.61 -9.62
N ASP A 514 21.76 -12.37 -10.69
CA ASP A 514 20.45 -12.36 -11.35
C ASP A 514 19.36 -13.16 -10.61
N ALA A 515 19.73 -14.03 -9.65
CA ALA A 515 18.78 -14.88 -8.91
C ALA A 515 18.48 -14.40 -7.48
N VAL A 516 19.07 -13.29 -7.02
CA VAL A 516 19.25 -13.00 -5.59
C VAL A 516 18.49 -11.76 -5.11
N LEU A 517 17.87 -10.97 -6.01
CA LEU A 517 17.27 -9.67 -5.64
C LEU A 517 16.01 -9.75 -4.77
N GLU A 518 15.38 -10.90 -4.65
CA GLU A 518 14.10 -11.03 -3.95
C GLU A 518 14.27 -11.43 -2.48
N SER A 519 15.49 -11.88 -2.11
CA SER A 519 15.82 -12.38 -0.75
C SER A 519 17.23 -12.04 -0.28
N ALA A 520 17.92 -11.11 -0.94
CA ALA A 520 19.34 -10.82 -0.71
C ALA A 520 19.65 -10.49 0.77
N HIS A 521 18.78 -9.74 1.45
CA HIS A 521 18.98 -9.34 2.85
C HIS A 521 18.72 -10.49 3.85
N VAL A 522 18.05 -11.56 3.44
CA VAL A 522 17.88 -12.78 4.25
C VAL A 522 18.97 -13.78 3.94
N ASP A 523 19.29 -13.98 2.65
CA ASP A 523 20.31 -14.92 2.20
C ASP A 523 21.74 -14.49 2.62
N ASN A 524 21.91 -13.19 2.84
CA ASN A 524 23.14 -12.59 3.37
C ASN A 524 22.85 -11.87 4.69
N PRO A 525 22.88 -12.56 5.84
CA PRO A 525 22.51 -11.98 7.12
C PRO A 525 23.28 -10.71 7.50
N SER A 526 24.53 -10.56 7.05
CA SER A 526 25.30 -9.32 7.27
C SER A 526 24.64 -8.10 6.63
N LEU A 527 24.05 -8.24 5.42
CA LEU A 527 23.28 -7.17 4.78
C LEU A 527 22.00 -6.86 5.54
N GLY A 528 21.30 -7.90 6.00
CA GLY A 528 20.09 -7.72 6.81
C GLY A 528 20.37 -7.00 8.13
N ILE A 529 21.46 -7.34 8.82
CA ILE A 529 21.89 -6.68 10.06
C ILE A 529 22.33 -5.23 9.76
N GLU A 530 23.04 -5.00 8.66
CA GLU A 530 23.42 -3.63 8.25
C GLU A 530 22.17 -2.78 7.93
N TYR A 531 21.19 -3.35 7.23
CA TYR A 531 19.90 -2.68 7.00
C TYR A 531 19.23 -2.28 8.32
N LEU A 532 19.11 -3.21 9.28
CA LEU A 532 18.54 -2.93 10.60
C LEU A 532 19.36 -1.87 11.35
N ARG A 533 20.69 -1.91 11.28
CA ARG A 533 21.56 -0.92 11.91
C ARG A 533 21.32 0.49 11.35
N ASN A 534 21.13 0.61 10.05
CA ASN A 534 20.85 1.88 9.39
C ASN A 534 19.45 2.41 9.69
N LEU A 535 18.45 1.53 9.84
CA LEU A 535 17.08 1.88 10.15
C LEU A 535 16.85 2.17 11.65
N TYR A 536 17.60 1.54 12.53
CA TYR A 536 17.40 1.54 13.97
C TYR A 536 17.28 2.94 14.60
N PRO A 537 18.09 3.97 14.25
CA PRO A 537 17.94 5.30 14.79
C PRO A 537 16.57 5.93 14.54
N LEU A 538 15.96 5.64 13.39
CA LEU A 538 14.62 6.11 13.04
C LEU A 538 13.55 5.34 13.82
N LEU A 539 13.69 4.04 13.96
CA LEU A 539 12.80 3.22 14.78
C LEU A 539 12.79 3.69 16.24
N ARG A 540 13.96 3.90 16.82
CA ARG A 540 14.10 4.42 18.17
C ARG A 540 13.47 5.80 18.32
N ARG A 541 13.67 6.69 17.34
CA ARG A 541 13.09 8.04 17.34
C ARG A 541 11.56 7.97 17.33
N GLN A 542 10.97 7.10 16.50
CA GLN A 542 9.53 6.91 16.46
C GLN A 542 8.98 6.37 17.79
N PHE A 543 9.63 5.39 18.39
CA PHE A 543 9.23 4.86 19.70
C PHE A 543 9.24 5.94 20.79
N LEU A 544 10.28 6.76 20.84
CA LEU A 544 10.40 7.86 21.78
C LEU A 544 9.35 8.96 21.50
N TRP A 545 9.03 9.20 20.22
CA TRP A 545 7.96 10.10 19.84
C TRP A 545 6.59 9.61 20.33
N PHE A 546 6.27 8.31 20.18
CA PHE A 546 5.06 7.74 20.76
C PHE A 546 5.01 7.91 22.28
N LYS A 547 6.10 7.61 22.98
CA LYS A 547 6.19 7.79 24.45
C LYS A 547 6.03 9.24 24.88
N LYS A 548 6.47 10.19 24.07
CA LYS A 548 6.37 11.63 24.36
C LYS A 548 4.98 12.19 24.04
N THR A 549 4.39 11.82 22.92
CA THR A 549 3.18 12.46 22.39
C THR A 549 1.90 11.70 22.71
N GLN A 550 1.96 10.39 22.90
CA GLN A 550 0.82 9.52 23.14
C GLN A 550 0.80 8.95 24.58
N PHE A 551 1.49 9.59 25.52
CA PHE A 551 1.47 9.15 26.92
C PHE A 551 0.07 9.29 27.55
N GLY A 552 -0.26 8.37 28.48
CA GLY A 552 -1.43 8.44 29.33
C GLY A 552 -1.01 8.79 30.77
N ASP A 553 -1.81 9.58 31.45
CA ASP A 553 -1.49 10.04 32.79
C ASP A 553 -1.91 9.02 33.84
N ILE A 554 -0.93 8.56 34.64
CA ILE A 554 -1.14 7.68 35.80
C ILE A 554 -1.15 8.49 37.07
N LYS A 555 -0.26 9.49 37.18
CA LYS A 555 0.05 10.14 38.47
C LYS A 555 -0.97 11.17 38.86
N SER A 556 -1.46 11.98 37.94
CA SER A 556 -2.43 13.05 38.24
C SER A 556 -3.77 12.50 38.68
N TYR A 557 -4.06 11.24 38.38
CA TYR A 557 -5.29 10.54 38.74
C TYR A 557 -5.08 9.42 39.77
N ASP A 558 -3.95 9.44 40.47
CA ASP A 558 -3.60 8.50 41.56
C ASP A 558 -3.85 7.01 41.21
N ARG A 559 -3.63 6.63 39.95
CA ARG A 559 -3.84 5.26 39.47
C ARG A 559 -2.81 4.29 40.04
N GLU A 560 -3.28 3.17 40.53
CA GLU A 560 -2.44 2.06 40.95
C GLU A 560 -1.96 1.28 39.72
N ALA A 561 -0.64 1.22 39.51
CA ALA A 561 -0.03 0.56 38.37
C ALA A 561 1.39 0.10 38.70
N TYR A 562 1.82 -1.03 38.15
CA TYR A 562 3.18 -1.55 38.33
C TYR A 562 4.24 -0.56 37.78
N SER A 563 4.02 0.00 36.61
CA SER A 563 4.87 1.02 36.04
C SER A 563 4.15 2.36 35.94
N THR A 564 4.76 3.40 36.47
CA THR A 564 4.23 4.80 36.38
C THR A 564 4.59 5.48 35.07
N LYS A 565 5.24 4.77 34.11
CA LYS A 565 5.72 5.31 32.84
C LYS A 565 5.02 4.74 31.61
N GLU A 566 4.33 3.59 31.80
CA GLU A 566 3.76 2.86 30.67
C GLU A 566 2.24 2.91 30.75
N ALA A 567 1.67 3.97 30.20
CA ALA A 567 0.26 4.15 29.92
C ALA A 567 0.13 5.03 28.67
N TYR A 568 -0.85 4.76 27.83
CA TYR A 568 -0.93 5.37 26.52
C TYR A 568 -2.35 5.79 26.16
N ARG A 569 -2.43 6.90 25.42
CA ARG A 569 -3.67 7.50 24.97
C ARG A 569 -3.51 8.04 23.55
N TRP A 570 -4.38 7.63 22.62
CA TRP A 570 -4.45 8.22 21.29
C TRP A 570 -4.81 9.69 21.34
N ARG A 571 -4.07 10.53 20.62
CA ARG A 571 -4.43 11.93 20.39
C ARG A 571 -5.38 12.05 19.20
N GLY A 572 -6.05 13.19 19.04
CA GLY A 572 -7.02 13.41 17.95
C GLY A 572 -8.39 12.81 18.22
N ARG A 573 -8.73 12.57 19.51
CA ARG A 573 -10.01 12.09 19.98
C ARG A 573 -11.10 13.15 19.78
N SER A 574 -12.23 12.77 19.14
CA SER A 574 -13.46 13.55 19.12
C SER A 574 -14.58 12.79 19.84
N VAL A 575 -15.75 13.39 20.01
CA VAL A 575 -16.88 12.73 20.68
C VAL A 575 -17.26 11.41 19.97
N GLN A 576 -17.23 11.39 18.65
CA GLN A 576 -17.70 10.26 17.85
C GLN A 576 -16.56 9.41 17.25
N HIS A 577 -15.38 9.98 17.05
CA HIS A 577 -14.30 9.35 16.29
C HIS A 577 -12.94 9.39 16.99
N ILE A 578 -12.13 8.39 16.66
CA ILE A 578 -10.72 8.29 17.05
C ILE A 578 -9.91 7.74 15.86
N LEU A 579 -9.86 8.54 14.78
CA LEU A 579 -9.25 8.15 13.48
C LEU A 579 -7.79 7.70 13.62
N THR A 580 -7.09 8.23 14.60
CA THR A 580 -5.68 7.87 14.86
C THR A 580 -5.50 6.43 15.32
N SER A 581 -6.50 5.82 15.95
CA SER A 581 -6.45 4.40 16.35
C SER A 581 -6.61 3.43 15.19
N GLY A 582 -7.06 3.90 14.01
CA GLY A 582 -7.47 3.07 12.90
C GLY A 582 -8.84 2.40 13.07
N LEU A 583 -9.46 2.50 14.24
CA LEU A 583 -10.79 1.97 14.57
C LEU A 583 -11.79 3.14 14.70
N ASP A 584 -12.01 3.85 13.61
CA ASP A 584 -12.53 5.21 13.52
C ASP A 584 -13.74 5.51 14.40
N ASP A 585 -14.85 4.78 14.27
CA ASP A 585 -16.11 4.95 15.00
C ASP A 585 -16.33 3.90 16.11
N TYR A 586 -15.28 3.12 16.45
CA TYR A 586 -15.39 2.15 17.54
C TYR A 586 -15.79 2.86 18.85
N PRO A 587 -16.77 2.35 19.62
CA PRO A 587 -17.19 3.01 20.84
C PRO A 587 -16.05 3.10 21.85
N ARG A 588 -15.83 4.29 22.38
CA ARG A 588 -14.83 4.63 23.38
C ARG A 588 -15.51 5.29 24.60
N PRO A 589 -14.80 5.49 25.71
CA PRO A 589 -15.39 6.18 26.88
C PRO A 589 -16.09 7.50 26.51
N GLN A 590 -17.21 7.78 27.17
CA GLN A 590 -17.99 9.00 26.93
C GLN A 590 -18.33 9.67 28.29
N PRO A 591 -18.22 11.00 28.37
CA PRO A 591 -17.65 11.92 27.36
C PRO A 591 -16.14 11.73 27.23
N PRO A 592 -15.50 12.20 26.13
CA PRO A 592 -14.05 12.19 26.03
C PRO A 592 -13.39 12.90 27.23
N HIS A 593 -12.33 12.31 27.78
CA HIS A 593 -11.65 12.83 28.96
C HIS A 593 -10.12 12.79 28.79
N PRO A 594 -9.37 13.80 29.26
CA PRO A 594 -7.90 13.81 29.20
C PRO A 594 -7.25 12.60 29.88
N GLY A 595 -7.90 12.07 30.90
CA GLY A 595 -7.45 10.86 31.62
C GLY A 595 -7.82 9.53 30.94
N GLU A 596 -8.29 9.50 29.70
CA GLU A 596 -8.50 8.22 28.98
C GLU A 596 -7.19 7.45 28.80
N LEU A 597 -7.29 6.10 28.90
CA LEU A 597 -6.22 5.18 28.55
C LEU A 597 -6.77 4.14 27.56
N HIS A 598 -6.02 3.89 26.49
CA HIS A 598 -6.46 3.04 25.39
C HIS A 598 -5.67 1.74 25.33
N VAL A 599 -6.37 0.62 25.51
CA VAL A 599 -5.78 -0.71 25.61
C VAL A 599 -5.15 -1.18 24.29
N ASP A 600 -5.70 -0.77 23.17
CA ASP A 600 -5.13 -1.06 21.84
C ASP A 600 -3.77 -0.38 21.67
N LEU A 601 -3.63 0.90 22.01
CA LEU A 601 -2.35 1.59 21.93
C LEU A 601 -1.32 1.01 22.92
N MET A 602 -1.74 0.69 24.14
CA MET A 602 -0.89 0.00 25.11
C MET A 602 -0.33 -1.30 24.50
N SER A 603 -1.19 -2.07 23.84
CA SER A 603 -0.80 -3.34 23.20
C SER A 603 0.16 -3.12 22.03
N TRP A 604 -0.10 -2.12 21.18
CA TRP A 604 0.82 -1.74 20.08
C TRP A 604 2.21 -1.34 20.61
N MET A 605 2.27 -0.58 21.69
CA MET A 605 3.53 -0.19 22.32
C MET A 605 4.27 -1.39 22.93
N GLY A 606 3.56 -2.36 23.49
CA GLY A 606 4.13 -3.63 23.97
C GLY A 606 4.77 -4.43 22.84
N MET A 607 4.07 -4.62 21.75
CA MET A 607 4.60 -5.28 20.55
C MET A 607 5.83 -4.53 20.02
N THR A 608 5.76 -3.21 19.92
CA THR A 608 6.86 -2.37 19.42
C THR A 608 8.10 -2.50 20.30
N ALA A 609 7.95 -2.47 21.64
CA ALA A 609 9.07 -2.65 22.57
C ALA A 609 9.72 -4.03 22.41
N ARG A 610 8.92 -5.11 22.28
CA ARG A 610 9.40 -6.47 22.03
C ARG A 610 10.21 -6.56 20.73
N VAL A 611 9.72 -5.98 19.64
CA VAL A 611 10.40 -5.99 18.34
C VAL A 611 11.69 -5.18 18.39
N LEU A 612 11.66 -4.00 19.03
CA LEU A 612 12.85 -3.17 19.19
C LEU A 612 13.94 -3.83 20.05
N ALA A 613 13.56 -4.57 21.10
CA ALA A 613 14.53 -5.36 21.87
C ALA A 613 15.24 -6.39 20.98
N LYS A 614 14.51 -7.11 20.12
CA LYS A 614 15.10 -8.05 19.15
C LYS A 614 16.05 -7.33 18.17
N ILE A 615 15.63 -6.20 17.61
CA ILE A 615 16.46 -5.43 16.65
C ILE A 615 17.70 -4.88 17.34
N ALA A 616 17.57 -4.32 18.56
CA ALA A 616 18.70 -3.81 19.33
C ALA A 616 19.74 -4.91 19.63
N ASP A 617 19.31 -6.14 19.89
CA ASP A 617 20.18 -7.30 20.04
C ASP A 617 20.93 -7.63 18.74
N PHE A 618 20.26 -7.66 17.59
CA PHE A 618 20.89 -7.86 16.27
C PHE A 618 21.97 -6.81 15.94
N VAL A 619 21.74 -5.56 16.32
CA VAL A 619 22.69 -4.46 16.05
C VAL A 619 23.72 -4.26 17.15
N GLY A 620 23.64 -5.03 18.23
CA GLY A 620 24.64 -5.06 19.31
C GLY A 620 24.55 -3.92 20.31
N LEU A 621 23.34 -3.53 20.73
CA LEU A 621 23.04 -2.43 21.67
C LEU A 621 22.39 -2.95 22.97
N PRO A 622 23.16 -3.56 23.89
CA PRO A 622 22.63 -4.25 25.07
C PRO A 622 21.93 -3.29 26.07
N GLU A 623 22.30 -2.02 26.14
CA GLU A 623 21.64 -1.03 26.98
C GLU A 623 20.21 -0.75 26.49
N ASP A 624 20.05 -0.63 25.16
CA ASP A 624 18.75 -0.42 24.54
C ASP A 624 17.87 -1.69 24.67
N VAL A 625 18.45 -2.89 24.56
CA VAL A 625 17.74 -4.16 24.84
C VAL A 625 17.14 -4.15 26.25
N GLN A 626 17.92 -3.70 27.24
CA GLN A 626 17.43 -3.62 28.63
C GLN A 626 16.33 -2.56 28.78
N GLU A 627 16.47 -1.40 28.12
CA GLU A 627 15.45 -0.34 28.13
C GLU A 627 14.11 -0.84 27.59
N TYR A 628 14.13 -1.49 26.40
CA TYR A 628 12.91 -2.02 25.77
C TYR A 628 12.32 -3.19 26.55
N ASN A 629 13.10 -4.08 27.11
CA ASN A 629 12.62 -5.15 27.97
C ASN A 629 11.96 -4.60 29.24
N THR A 630 12.50 -3.52 29.82
CA THR A 630 11.90 -2.85 30.97
C THR A 630 10.56 -2.20 30.59
N ALA A 631 10.47 -1.58 29.40
CA ALA A 631 9.21 -1.02 28.90
C ALA A 631 8.18 -2.12 28.64
N PHE A 632 8.57 -3.22 28.01
CA PHE A 632 7.71 -4.37 27.75
C PHE A 632 7.18 -4.99 29.04
N ASP A 633 8.03 -5.18 30.04
CA ASP A 633 7.64 -5.69 31.37
C ASP A 633 6.62 -4.75 32.05
N GLY A 634 6.90 -3.44 32.02
CA GLY A 634 5.98 -2.44 32.54
C GLY A 634 4.62 -2.44 31.85
N ILE A 635 4.61 -2.57 30.52
CA ILE A 635 3.38 -2.64 29.73
C ILE A 635 2.61 -3.93 30.04
N SER A 636 3.29 -5.08 30.10
CA SER A 636 2.65 -6.37 30.36
C SER A 636 1.92 -6.41 31.70
N HIS A 637 2.50 -5.82 32.76
CA HIS A 637 1.85 -5.72 34.05
C HIS A 637 0.71 -4.69 34.01
N ASN A 638 0.94 -3.52 33.44
CA ASN A 638 -0.04 -2.44 33.38
C ASN A 638 -1.26 -2.77 32.50
N LEU A 639 -1.13 -3.69 31.54
CA LEU A 639 -2.29 -4.21 30.81
C LEU A 639 -3.30 -4.86 31.77
N VAL A 640 -2.82 -5.55 32.79
CA VAL A 640 -3.70 -6.14 33.82
C VAL A 640 -4.15 -5.08 34.82
N ASP A 641 -3.24 -4.28 35.36
CA ASP A 641 -3.53 -3.29 36.40
C ASP A 641 -4.50 -2.21 35.92
N LEU A 642 -4.35 -1.72 34.68
CA LEU A 642 -5.07 -0.56 34.17
C LEU A 642 -6.23 -0.90 33.21
N HIS A 643 -6.27 -2.11 32.66
CA HIS A 643 -7.20 -2.43 31.56
C HIS A 643 -8.00 -3.72 31.74
N TRP A 644 -7.63 -4.63 32.67
CA TRP A 644 -8.38 -5.85 32.86
C TRP A 644 -9.62 -5.66 33.73
N SER A 645 -10.77 -6.09 33.25
CA SER A 645 -12.03 -6.10 34.00
C SER A 645 -12.42 -7.52 34.40
N GLU A 646 -12.32 -7.83 35.69
CA GLU A 646 -12.78 -9.13 36.21
C GLU A 646 -14.28 -9.37 35.99
N SER A 647 -15.09 -8.31 36.14
CA SER A 647 -16.55 -8.38 35.94
C SER A 647 -16.94 -8.60 34.47
N ALA A 648 -16.24 -7.97 33.51
CA ALA A 648 -16.48 -8.15 32.10
C ALA A 648 -15.74 -9.36 31.49
N GLY A 649 -14.66 -9.82 32.14
CA GLY A 649 -13.81 -10.91 31.68
C GLY A 649 -13.03 -10.58 30.42
N CYS A 650 -12.66 -9.31 30.22
CA CYS A 650 -11.91 -8.85 29.05
C CYS A 650 -11.12 -7.57 29.36
N PHE A 651 -10.22 -7.23 28.44
CA PHE A 651 -9.52 -5.94 28.47
C PHE A 651 -10.43 -4.82 27.96
N CYS A 652 -10.32 -3.66 28.56
CA CYS A 652 -11.18 -2.49 28.34
C CYS A 652 -10.35 -1.21 28.26
N ASP A 653 -10.89 -0.17 27.63
CA ASP A 653 -10.37 1.18 27.82
C ASP A 653 -10.68 1.67 29.24
N ALA A 654 -9.91 2.65 29.69
CA ALA A 654 -10.12 3.29 30.96
C ALA A 654 -10.38 4.78 30.81
N THR A 655 -11.09 5.35 31.76
CA THR A 655 -11.32 6.78 31.85
C THR A 655 -11.32 7.22 33.34
N ILE A 656 -11.65 8.46 33.58
CA ILE A 656 -11.87 9.02 34.90
C ILE A 656 -13.35 9.34 35.03
N ASP A 657 -13.96 8.91 36.10
CA ASP A 657 -15.38 9.16 36.39
C ASP A 657 -15.64 10.52 37.08
N GLU A 658 -16.89 10.81 37.41
CA GLU A 658 -17.31 12.05 38.05
C GLU A 658 -16.76 12.24 39.49
N PHE A 659 -16.15 11.19 40.06
CA PHE A 659 -15.50 11.21 41.38
C PHE A 659 -13.98 11.29 41.28
N GLU A 660 -13.47 11.56 40.11
CA GLU A 660 -12.02 11.55 39.78
C GLU A 660 -11.35 10.16 39.97
N GLU A 661 -12.13 9.08 39.95
CA GLU A 661 -11.63 7.73 40.11
C GLU A 661 -11.42 7.02 38.77
N HIS A 662 -10.38 6.17 38.72
CA HIS A 662 -10.11 5.29 37.55
C HIS A 662 -11.28 4.31 37.34
N THR A 663 -11.86 4.30 36.14
CA THR A 663 -12.96 3.41 35.78
C THR A 663 -12.75 2.77 34.42
N LEU A 664 -13.20 1.51 34.28
CA LEU A 664 -13.09 0.73 33.04
C LEU A 664 -14.38 0.86 32.24
N VAL A 665 -14.24 1.13 30.94
CA VAL A 665 -15.33 1.18 29.96
C VAL A 665 -15.17 0.03 28.98
N CYS A 666 -16.01 -0.99 29.12
CA CYS A 666 -15.86 -2.26 28.41
C CYS A 666 -16.82 -2.37 27.22
N HIS A 667 -16.37 -1.99 26.05
CA HIS A 667 -17.06 -2.29 24.80
C HIS A 667 -16.41 -3.52 24.16
N LYS A 668 -16.99 -4.72 24.43
CA LYS A 668 -16.45 -5.99 23.96
C LYS A 668 -16.36 -6.03 22.43
N GLY A 669 -15.20 -6.30 21.92
CA GLY A 669 -14.91 -6.35 20.49
C GLY A 669 -13.41 -6.41 20.22
N TYR A 670 -12.97 -5.84 19.09
CA TYR A 670 -11.55 -5.90 18.72
C TYR A 670 -10.63 -5.31 19.79
N ILE A 671 -10.97 -4.17 20.40
CA ILE A 671 -10.11 -3.57 21.42
C ILE A 671 -9.87 -4.51 22.59
N SER A 672 -10.88 -5.31 23.01
CA SER A 672 -10.75 -6.26 24.11
C SER A 672 -9.79 -7.41 23.81
N LEU A 673 -9.48 -7.63 22.53
CA LEU A 673 -8.62 -8.71 22.05
C LEU A 673 -7.17 -8.27 21.78
N PHE A 674 -6.84 -6.98 21.76
CA PHE A 674 -5.52 -6.50 21.34
C PHE A 674 -4.33 -7.12 22.06
N PRO A 675 -4.35 -7.35 23.39
CA PRO A 675 -3.24 -8.06 24.05
C PRO A 675 -3.02 -9.48 23.50
N PHE A 676 -4.11 -10.18 23.14
CA PHE A 676 -4.05 -11.48 22.45
C PHE A 676 -3.60 -11.30 20.97
N LEU A 677 -4.19 -10.38 20.22
CA LEU A 677 -3.92 -10.17 18.79
C LEU A 677 -2.44 -9.85 18.50
N LEU A 678 -1.75 -9.22 19.45
CA LEU A 678 -0.34 -8.85 19.33
C LEU A 678 0.60 -9.78 20.09
N GLY A 679 0.07 -10.91 20.62
CA GLY A 679 0.86 -11.96 21.25
C GLY A 679 1.58 -11.50 22.52
N LEU A 680 0.89 -10.73 23.37
CA LEU A 680 1.44 -10.22 24.63
C LEU A 680 1.12 -11.10 25.85
N LEU A 681 0.27 -12.13 25.66
CA LEU A 681 -0.12 -13.04 26.71
C LEU A 681 0.67 -14.35 26.65
N GLU A 682 1.09 -14.87 27.77
CA GLU A 682 1.75 -16.18 27.82
C GLU A 682 0.75 -17.32 27.58
N PRO A 683 1.18 -18.48 27.07
CA PRO A 683 0.28 -19.62 26.76
C PRO A 683 -0.51 -20.16 27.97
N ASN A 684 -0.05 -19.91 29.18
CA ASN A 684 -0.69 -20.31 30.44
C ASN A 684 -1.41 -19.18 31.18
N ASP A 685 -1.45 -18.00 30.58
CA ASP A 685 -2.12 -16.84 31.17
C ASP A 685 -3.64 -17.09 31.30
N PRO A 686 -4.24 -16.94 32.49
CA PRO A 686 -5.66 -17.17 32.68
C PRO A 686 -6.56 -16.22 31.88
N HIS A 687 -6.09 -15.01 31.57
CA HIS A 687 -6.81 -14.04 30.75
C HIS A 687 -6.98 -14.53 29.31
N LEU A 688 -6.01 -15.29 28.80
CA LEU A 688 -6.08 -15.89 27.45
C LEU A 688 -7.33 -16.79 27.31
N GLY A 689 -7.62 -17.64 28.31
CA GLY A 689 -8.81 -18.51 28.27
C GLY A 689 -10.11 -17.70 28.16
N LYS A 690 -10.22 -16.60 28.89
CA LYS A 690 -11.39 -15.70 28.85
C LYS A 690 -11.55 -15.02 27.48
N LEU A 691 -10.44 -14.59 26.88
CA LEU A 691 -10.48 -14.00 25.54
C LEU A 691 -10.83 -15.00 24.45
N LEU A 692 -10.36 -16.25 24.56
CA LEU A 692 -10.74 -17.32 23.63
C LEU A 692 -12.22 -17.70 23.77
N ASP A 693 -12.77 -17.68 24.98
CA ASP A 693 -14.21 -17.86 25.21
C ASP A 693 -15.00 -16.71 24.55
N LEU A 694 -14.61 -15.45 24.77
CA LEU A 694 -15.23 -14.28 24.13
C LEU A 694 -15.14 -14.33 22.59
N LEU A 695 -13.97 -14.67 22.06
CA LEU A 695 -13.74 -14.75 20.61
C LEU A 695 -14.61 -15.85 20.00
N GLY A 696 -14.77 -16.99 20.68
CA GLY A 696 -15.50 -18.14 20.18
C GLY A 696 -17.01 -18.09 20.40
N ASP A 697 -17.54 -17.14 21.14
CA ASP A 697 -18.98 -16.99 21.42
C ASP A 697 -19.71 -16.40 20.21
N GLU A 698 -20.62 -17.16 19.60
CA GLU A 698 -21.43 -16.75 18.46
C GLU A 698 -22.42 -15.61 18.78
N GLU A 699 -22.84 -15.47 20.04
CA GLU A 699 -23.68 -14.37 20.51
C GLU A 699 -22.87 -13.11 20.87
N GLU A 700 -21.54 -13.20 20.87
CA GLU A 700 -20.61 -12.09 21.07
C GLU A 700 -19.88 -11.77 19.77
N LEU A 701 -18.71 -12.37 19.53
CA LEU A 701 -17.82 -11.97 18.43
C LEU A 701 -17.77 -12.93 17.25
N PHE A 702 -17.94 -14.24 17.47
CA PHE A 702 -17.79 -15.21 16.38
C PHE A 702 -18.99 -15.18 15.43
N SER A 703 -18.72 -15.11 14.11
CA SER A 703 -19.75 -15.24 13.09
C SER A 703 -19.38 -16.29 12.05
N PRO A 704 -20.32 -16.77 11.24
CA PRO A 704 -20.01 -17.66 10.11
C PRO A 704 -19.02 -17.07 9.10
N HIS A 705 -18.82 -15.77 9.13
CA HIS A 705 -18.03 -15.02 8.17
C HIS A 705 -16.74 -14.42 8.75
N GLY A 706 -16.48 -14.62 10.05
CA GLY A 706 -15.31 -14.11 10.75
C GLY A 706 -15.65 -13.55 12.13
N ILE A 707 -14.69 -12.86 12.77
CA ILE A 707 -14.88 -12.17 14.03
C ILE A 707 -15.46 -10.78 13.76
N ARG A 708 -16.57 -10.45 14.42
CA ARG A 708 -17.20 -9.12 14.40
C ARG A 708 -16.31 -8.09 15.07
N SER A 709 -16.30 -6.87 14.56
CA SER A 709 -15.54 -5.78 15.16
C SER A 709 -16.05 -5.40 16.56
N LEU A 710 -17.35 -5.48 16.79
CA LEU A 710 -18.00 -5.22 18.07
C LEU A 710 -18.96 -6.35 18.40
N SER A 711 -19.12 -6.63 19.70
CA SER A 711 -20.05 -7.65 20.19
C SER A 711 -21.50 -7.39 19.74
N LYS A 712 -22.17 -8.44 19.31
CA LYS A 712 -23.58 -8.42 18.96
C LYS A 712 -24.50 -8.02 20.14
N LYS A 713 -24.04 -8.17 21.38
CA LYS A 713 -24.75 -7.77 22.60
C LYS A 713 -24.55 -6.30 22.97
N SER A 714 -23.64 -5.59 22.27
CA SER A 714 -23.42 -4.18 22.52
C SER A 714 -24.61 -3.34 22.03
N GLU A 715 -24.99 -2.35 22.79
CA GLU A 715 -26.00 -1.37 22.38
C GLU A 715 -25.60 -0.55 21.14
N PHE A 716 -24.29 -0.46 20.88
CA PHE A 716 -23.74 0.23 19.71
C PHE A 716 -23.61 -0.67 18.47
N TYR A 717 -23.93 -1.96 18.57
CA TYR A 717 -23.80 -2.88 17.44
C TYR A 717 -24.67 -2.45 16.25
N GLY A 718 -24.06 -2.24 15.11
CA GLY A 718 -24.74 -1.85 13.86
C GLY A 718 -25.31 -0.43 13.87
N THR A 719 -24.96 0.43 14.81
CA THR A 719 -25.47 1.80 14.94
C THR A 719 -24.58 2.83 14.24
N ASP A 720 -25.10 4.03 14.02
CA ASP A 720 -24.44 5.19 13.41
C ASP A 720 -23.82 4.86 12.03
N GLU A 721 -22.54 5.17 11.84
CA GLU A 721 -21.84 4.86 10.60
C GLU A 721 -21.64 3.36 10.39
N ASN A 722 -21.64 2.57 11.47
CA ASN A 722 -21.41 1.14 11.45
C ASN A 722 -20.16 0.76 10.63
N TYR A 723 -19.07 1.49 10.86
CA TYR A 723 -17.80 1.23 10.16
C TYR A 723 -16.98 0.18 10.90
N TRP A 724 -16.75 0.39 12.22
CA TRP A 724 -16.11 -0.58 13.14
C TRP A 724 -17.07 -1.12 14.22
N ARG A 725 -18.38 -1.09 13.97
CA ARG A 725 -19.41 -1.44 14.98
C ARG A 725 -20.14 -2.75 14.70
N SER A 726 -19.83 -3.47 13.65
CA SER A 726 -20.28 -4.83 13.38
C SER A 726 -19.44 -5.58 12.36
N PRO A 727 -18.92 -4.95 11.27
CA PRO A 727 -18.32 -5.67 10.15
C PRO A 727 -17.11 -6.51 10.52
N VAL A 728 -16.86 -7.51 9.67
CA VAL A 728 -15.66 -8.33 9.68
C VAL A 728 -14.57 -7.63 8.88
N TRP A 729 -13.41 -7.42 9.50
CA TRP A 729 -12.22 -6.79 8.94
C TRP A 729 -11.08 -7.79 8.82
N ILE A 730 -10.51 -7.91 7.64
CA ILE A 730 -9.57 -9.00 7.33
C ILE A 730 -8.23 -8.82 8.05
N ASN A 731 -7.74 -7.60 8.24
CA ASN A 731 -6.50 -7.31 8.96
C ASN A 731 -6.54 -7.80 10.42
N ILE A 732 -7.60 -7.51 11.16
CA ILE A 732 -7.74 -7.94 12.56
C ILE A 732 -8.02 -9.43 12.65
N ASN A 733 -8.84 -9.98 11.75
CA ASN A 733 -9.06 -11.42 11.65
C ASN A 733 -7.76 -12.19 11.30
N TYR A 734 -6.89 -11.61 10.47
CA TYR A 734 -5.58 -12.17 10.19
C TYR A 734 -4.71 -12.25 11.46
N LEU A 735 -4.65 -11.17 12.25
CA LEU A 735 -3.90 -11.19 13.51
C LEU A 735 -4.45 -12.27 14.46
N ALA A 736 -5.78 -12.39 14.55
CA ALA A 736 -6.40 -13.45 15.36
C ALA A 736 -6.03 -14.85 14.87
N ILE A 737 -6.07 -15.11 13.56
CA ILE A 737 -5.70 -16.40 12.98
C ILE A 737 -4.22 -16.72 13.26
N VAL A 738 -3.32 -15.74 13.14
CA VAL A 738 -1.89 -15.92 13.43
C VAL A 738 -1.69 -16.31 14.90
N GLN A 739 -2.33 -15.62 15.83
CA GLN A 739 -2.16 -15.91 17.26
C GLN A 739 -2.86 -17.21 17.67
N LEU A 740 -4.04 -17.51 17.14
CA LEU A 740 -4.69 -18.80 17.35
C LEU A 740 -3.78 -19.95 16.88
N ARG A 741 -3.11 -19.82 15.73
CA ARG A 741 -2.12 -20.79 15.27
C ARG A 741 -0.93 -20.89 16.23
N ASN A 742 -0.41 -19.77 16.69
CA ASN A 742 0.72 -19.74 17.62
C ASN A 742 0.37 -20.47 18.93
N TYR A 743 -0.77 -20.17 19.55
CA TYR A 743 -1.20 -20.83 20.78
C TYR A 743 -1.58 -22.31 20.55
N ALA A 744 -2.10 -22.66 19.37
CA ALA A 744 -2.36 -24.06 19.02
C ALA A 744 -1.09 -24.91 18.94
N LEU A 745 0.01 -24.35 18.45
CA LEU A 745 1.30 -25.04 18.28
C LEU A 745 2.17 -25.02 19.54
N ASN A 746 1.92 -24.09 20.46
CA ASN A 746 2.65 -24.01 21.73
C ASN A 746 1.90 -24.76 22.85
N PRO A 747 2.59 -25.66 23.62
CA PRO A 747 1.95 -26.36 24.71
C PRO A 747 1.39 -25.43 25.78
N GLY A 748 0.11 -25.58 26.11
CA GLY A 748 -0.59 -24.78 27.12
C GLY A 748 -1.99 -25.31 27.38
N PRO A 749 -2.67 -24.83 28.45
CA PRO A 749 -4.00 -25.30 28.81
C PRO A 749 -5.06 -24.98 27.75
N TYR A 750 -4.82 -23.97 26.92
CA TYR A 750 -5.76 -23.47 25.92
C TYR A 750 -5.41 -23.86 24.47
N SER A 751 -4.36 -24.67 24.25
CA SER A 751 -3.88 -25.01 22.90
C SER A 751 -4.94 -25.73 22.06
N GLN A 752 -5.76 -26.63 22.67
CA GLN A 752 -6.83 -27.30 21.92
C GLN A 752 -7.96 -26.32 21.52
N GLN A 753 -8.35 -25.41 22.40
CA GLN A 753 -9.37 -24.40 22.11
C GLN A 753 -8.89 -23.44 21.00
N ALA A 754 -7.65 -22.98 21.09
CA ALA A 754 -7.03 -22.14 20.07
C ALA A 754 -6.99 -22.84 18.70
N LYS A 755 -6.64 -24.13 18.67
CA LYS A 755 -6.66 -24.95 17.46
C LYS A 755 -8.05 -25.02 16.84
N ASP A 756 -9.08 -25.31 17.63
CA ASP A 756 -10.45 -25.48 17.12
C ASP A 756 -10.98 -24.17 16.55
N LEU A 757 -10.67 -23.04 17.20
CA LEU A 757 -11.00 -21.69 16.71
C LEU A 757 -10.19 -21.34 15.45
N TYR A 758 -8.90 -21.66 15.41
CA TYR A 758 -8.06 -21.47 14.23
C TYR A 758 -8.63 -22.13 12.98
N VAL A 759 -8.96 -23.43 13.08
CA VAL A 759 -9.49 -24.19 11.95
C VAL A 759 -10.79 -23.58 11.42
N LYS A 760 -11.70 -23.19 12.33
CA LYS A 760 -12.99 -22.58 11.96
C LYS A 760 -12.79 -21.20 11.35
N LEU A 761 -12.05 -20.31 12.03
CA LEU A 761 -11.89 -18.91 11.61
C LEU A 761 -11.13 -18.81 10.28
N ARG A 762 -10.04 -19.59 10.13
CA ARG A 762 -9.29 -19.68 8.89
C ARG A 762 -10.17 -20.03 7.70
N LYS A 763 -11.06 -21.04 7.88
CA LYS A 763 -12.00 -21.44 6.84
C LYS A 763 -13.01 -20.33 6.53
N ASN A 764 -13.66 -19.78 7.56
CA ASN A 764 -14.70 -18.78 7.42
C ASN A 764 -14.20 -17.53 6.67
N ILE A 765 -13.02 -17.02 7.02
CA ILE A 765 -12.46 -15.83 6.39
C ILE A 765 -12.17 -16.07 4.90
N VAL A 766 -11.52 -17.17 4.55
CA VAL A 766 -11.17 -17.44 3.15
C VAL A 766 -12.42 -17.66 2.32
N GLU A 767 -13.40 -18.42 2.78
CA GLU A 767 -14.65 -18.66 2.06
C GLU A 767 -15.44 -17.35 1.90
N THR A 768 -15.56 -16.53 2.94
CA THR A 768 -16.29 -15.24 2.86
C THR A 768 -15.69 -14.30 1.81
N VAL A 769 -14.37 -14.13 1.82
CA VAL A 769 -13.73 -13.25 0.82
C VAL A 769 -13.82 -13.84 -0.58
N TYR A 770 -13.61 -15.16 -0.71
CA TYR A 770 -13.70 -15.85 -2.01
C TYR A 770 -15.11 -15.75 -2.62
N ASP A 771 -16.15 -16.09 -1.85
CA ASP A 771 -17.52 -16.11 -2.36
C ASP A 771 -17.97 -14.71 -2.80
N SER A 772 -17.62 -13.68 -2.01
CA SER A 772 -17.90 -12.29 -2.37
C SER A 772 -17.12 -11.81 -3.61
N TRP A 773 -15.86 -12.25 -3.75
CA TRP A 773 -15.05 -11.95 -4.93
C TRP A 773 -15.56 -12.67 -6.18
N GLU A 774 -15.97 -13.92 -6.07
CA GLU A 774 -16.54 -14.68 -7.18
C GLU A 774 -17.87 -14.09 -7.66
N GLU A 775 -18.72 -13.62 -6.72
CA GLU A 775 -20.01 -12.97 -7.05
C GLU A 775 -19.83 -11.59 -7.69
N THR A 776 -18.88 -10.78 -7.21
CA THR A 776 -18.81 -9.36 -7.55
C THR A 776 -17.66 -8.96 -8.48
N GLY A 777 -16.65 -9.81 -8.62
CA GLY A 777 -15.38 -9.49 -9.31
C GLY A 777 -14.41 -8.62 -8.49
N PHE A 778 -14.72 -8.34 -7.19
CA PHE A 778 -13.92 -7.42 -6.36
C PHE A 778 -13.61 -7.98 -4.97
N ALA A 779 -12.43 -7.63 -4.45
CA ALA A 779 -12.16 -7.64 -3.03
C ALA A 779 -12.75 -6.38 -2.38
N TRP A 780 -13.27 -6.51 -1.15
CA TRP A 780 -13.95 -5.44 -0.45
C TRP A 780 -13.19 -5.04 0.82
N GLU A 781 -13.44 -3.85 1.28
CA GLU A 781 -12.82 -3.26 2.46
C GLU A 781 -13.19 -4.00 3.75
N GLN A 782 -14.46 -4.36 3.88
CA GLN A 782 -15.03 -5.09 5.01
C GLN A 782 -16.15 -6.02 4.55
N TYR A 783 -16.58 -6.93 5.43
CA TYR A 783 -17.60 -7.92 5.10
C TYR A 783 -18.71 -7.93 6.15
N ASN A 784 -19.95 -8.14 5.69
CA ASN A 784 -21.10 -8.24 6.57
C ASN A 784 -21.03 -9.55 7.39
N PRO A 785 -21.11 -9.50 8.74
CA PRO A 785 -20.97 -10.69 9.58
C PRO A 785 -22.11 -11.68 9.48
N GLU A 786 -23.28 -11.28 8.97
CA GLU A 786 -24.46 -12.14 8.87
C GLU A 786 -24.65 -12.72 7.45
N THR A 787 -24.15 -12.02 6.42
CA THR A 787 -24.37 -12.43 5.02
C THR A 787 -23.12 -12.74 4.23
N GLY A 788 -21.95 -12.40 4.74
CA GLY A 788 -20.65 -12.54 4.07
C GLY A 788 -20.45 -11.58 2.90
N LYS A 789 -21.38 -10.70 2.61
CA LYS A 789 -21.27 -9.77 1.47
C LYS A 789 -20.25 -8.69 1.74
N GLY A 790 -19.46 -8.37 0.71
CA GLY A 790 -18.55 -7.24 0.73
C GLY A 790 -19.28 -5.92 0.87
N GLN A 791 -18.68 -4.98 1.61
CA GLN A 791 -19.23 -3.67 1.94
C GLN A 791 -18.21 -2.56 1.76
N ARG A 792 -18.69 -1.32 1.62
CA ARG A 792 -17.92 -0.07 1.50
C ARG A 792 -17.14 0.03 0.21
N THR A 793 -15.82 -0.03 0.27
CA THR A 793 -14.95 0.21 -0.86
C THR A 793 -14.62 -1.10 -1.59
N GLN A 794 -14.89 -1.12 -2.89
CA GLN A 794 -14.52 -2.25 -3.75
C GLN A 794 -13.10 -2.08 -4.32
N HIS A 795 -12.56 -3.14 -4.89
CA HIS A 795 -11.16 -3.26 -5.30
C HIS A 795 -10.20 -2.88 -4.15
N PHE A 796 -10.59 -3.30 -2.94
CA PHE A 796 -9.79 -3.11 -1.74
C PHE A 796 -8.80 -4.28 -1.60
N THR A 797 -7.74 -4.21 -2.39
CA THR A 797 -6.70 -5.25 -2.48
C THR A 797 -5.52 -4.98 -1.54
N GLY A 798 -5.68 -4.04 -0.60
CA GLY A 798 -4.76 -3.81 0.49
C GLY A 798 -4.73 -5.00 1.45
N TRP A 799 -5.14 -4.80 2.71
CA TRP A 799 -5.11 -5.89 3.71
C TRP A 799 -6.05 -7.08 3.41
N THR A 800 -7.08 -6.92 2.55
CA THR A 800 -7.90 -8.06 2.14
C THR A 800 -7.08 -9.15 1.45
N SER A 801 -5.98 -8.78 0.78
CA SER A 801 -5.04 -9.74 0.18
C SER A 801 -4.29 -10.61 1.20
N LEU A 802 -4.39 -10.35 2.50
CA LEU A 802 -3.88 -11.25 3.56
C LEU A 802 -4.47 -12.66 3.46
N VAL A 803 -5.61 -12.83 2.80
CA VAL A 803 -6.19 -14.17 2.53
C VAL A 803 -5.21 -15.09 1.81
N VAL A 804 -4.26 -14.56 1.04
CA VAL A 804 -3.21 -15.35 0.38
C VAL A 804 -2.35 -16.09 1.41
N LYS A 805 -1.91 -15.36 2.44
CA LYS A 805 -1.16 -15.95 3.56
C LYS A 805 -2.03 -16.91 4.36
N ILE A 806 -3.29 -16.55 4.63
CA ILE A 806 -4.22 -17.38 5.39
C ILE A 806 -4.44 -18.72 4.68
N MET A 807 -4.58 -18.75 3.35
CA MET A 807 -4.70 -19.97 2.56
C MET A 807 -3.44 -20.85 2.62
N ALA A 808 -2.26 -20.23 2.66
CA ALA A 808 -0.98 -20.93 2.70
C ALA A 808 -0.59 -21.44 4.10
N MET A 809 -1.26 -21.01 5.17
CA MET A 809 -1.01 -21.50 6.53
C MET A 809 -1.34 -22.97 6.65
N ASP A 810 -0.69 -23.65 7.61
CA ASP A 810 -0.83 -25.08 7.87
C ASP A 810 -2.28 -25.49 8.17
N ASP A 811 -2.66 -26.67 7.69
CA ASP A 811 -3.89 -27.32 8.10
C ASP A 811 -3.67 -28.07 9.43
N LEU A 812 -4.19 -27.52 10.51
CA LEU A 812 -4.12 -28.13 11.84
C LEU A 812 -5.30 -29.08 12.15
N SER A 813 -6.22 -29.33 11.23
CA SER A 813 -7.40 -30.14 11.46
C SER A 813 -7.08 -31.60 11.86
N TRP A 814 -5.97 -32.13 11.31
CA TRP A 814 -5.48 -33.51 11.58
C TRP A 814 -4.49 -33.61 12.73
N TRP A 815 -4.01 -32.49 13.27
CA TRP A 815 -2.94 -32.50 14.28
C TRP A 815 -3.47 -32.91 15.67
N THR A 816 -2.91 -33.98 16.29
CA THR A 816 -3.39 -34.54 17.55
C THR A 816 -2.56 -34.12 18.78
N GLY A 817 -1.63 -33.17 18.64
CA GLY A 817 -0.82 -32.66 19.77
C GLY A 817 0.34 -33.54 20.24
N ASN A 818 0.48 -34.78 19.70
CA ASN A 818 1.46 -35.78 20.17
C ASN A 818 2.72 -35.90 19.29
N HIS A 819 2.88 -35.10 18.25
CA HIS A 819 4.11 -35.11 17.45
C HIS A 819 5.06 -34.04 17.96
N VAL A 820 6.08 -34.47 18.67
CA VAL A 820 7.28 -33.70 19.01
C VAL A 820 7.94 -33.23 17.72
N ARG A 821 8.34 -31.94 17.69
CA ARG A 821 9.08 -31.31 16.62
C ARG A 821 10.31 -32.11 16.20
N ASP A 822 10.25 -32.73 15.03
CA ASP A 822 11.42 -33.25 14.33
C ASP A 822 11.52 -32.71 12.88
N GLU A 823 10.55 -31.88 12.41
CA GLU A 823 10.57 -31.31 11.08
C GLU A 823 9.92 -29.88 11.06
N LEU A 824 10.58 -28.90 11.66
CA LEU A 824 10.28 -27.49 11.37
C LEU A 824 11.59 -26.69 11.33
#